data_a5009581f63a06dde1ac9b7de85dc9f2
#
_entry.id   a5009581f63a06dde1ac9b7de85dc9f2
#
_cell.length_a   1.000
_cell.length_b   1.000
_cell.length_c   1.000
_cell.angle_alpha   90.00
_cell.angle_beta   90.00
_cell.angle_gamma   90.00
#
_symmetry.space_group_name_H-M   'P 1'
#
loop_
_entity.id
_entity.type
_entity.pdbx_description
1 polymer ?
#
loop_
_entity_poly.entity_id
_entity_poly.type
_entity_poly.pdbx_seq_one_letter_code
_entity_poly.pdbx_strand_id
1 'polypeptide(L)'
;PHEILHNWWGNGVYPDYESGNWSEGLTAYLADHLFQEVEGRGPEYRKEMLARYKNYVSDAADFPLAEFTLRNSAASQAVGYGKTLMLWHMLRVELGDELFLGGLKQFYRDFQFKRASFADIAAHFSAVAERDLQPFFTQWVARKGAPELAVSVLEERGDKARLMFAQIQDEAPFSFTVPVALYYADSDTPQLVDVALSQRAEGFLADNYSALKAVVVDPYFDLFRTLDRAETPPTIGELFGASTITFVVPSASAAPRSADFGDADVALTEAHWRELAANFGEGVSARIVRDDEIGSLPTDSSVWVLGRNNRFADRAIEVASSNVSRRENGLSLGATEVAFQERSSVFVTRHPNSDELALGFIAIDKQAAQPGMIEKLPHYGKYSYLSFVGDAPTNDVKGVWASSDSPLVWLNPERGSTRALAGLPAVPALTELPPKYLAANLARHVEKLTDAGLLGRGITQALSPRDEGIEGAARYIQGEFRRIGLQAIGGSYLQTWQATLDNDKVQQLSNLVGLIPGSDPALANQPVVLGAHYDHLGLDERGIPFPGADDNASGVAVLIEVAAKLTRAFTPVRPIVIVAFSGEESGLLGSKHFVSSPPSALGDVGFYAMINLDAVGRLEGRKLQVFGSESAYEWPFMAQGIGYTIGVESQLPGQTIASSDHVSFLNNGVPAIHLFSGLHTDYHRISDSATRLDYEGLSGVASWLEEAAMYLGQRSEPLRVTLANAPVVVAPLGSEERGASLGTVPDFAYVGAGVRITGVIPDSAADAVGLRQNDIIMSLNGQTVTDLQTYSNLLRTYAIGDVVAIELNRGEEIVTVTATLTARR
;
A
#
# COMPACT_ATOMS: atom_id res chain seq x y z
N PRO A 1 3.54 18.91 -3.94
CA PRO A 1 2.27 19.64 -3.64
C PRO A 1 2.50 20.88 -2.77
N HIS A 2 3.26 20.77 -1.66
CA HIS A 2 3.56 21.86 -0.73
C HIS A 2 4.09 23.11 -1.45
N GLU A 3 5.19 22.99 -2.19
CA GLU A 3 5.79 24.09 -2.95
C GLU A 3 4.88 24.66 -4.05
N ILE A 4 4.01 23.81 -4.62
CA ILE A 4 3.02 24.28 -5.61
C ILE A 4 1.97 25.15 -4.93
N LEU A 5 1.52 24.74 -3.75
CA LEU A 5 0.47 25.45 -3.02
C LEU A 5 0.92 26.83 -2.53
N HIS A 6 2.23 27.03 -2.37
CA HIS A 6 2.80 28.37 -2.11
C HIS A 6 2.51 29.41 -3.22
N ASN A 7 2.10 29.01 -4.44
CA ASN A 7 1.62 29.96 -5.44
C ASN A 7 0.34 30.69 -5.01
N TRP A 8 -0.46 30.07 -4.13
CA TRP A 8 -1.64 30.68 -3.53
C TRP A 8 -1.31 31.31 -2.17
N TRP A 9 -0.68 30.55 -1.26
CA TRP A 9 -0.39 30.93 0.12
C TRP A 9 1.10 31.20 0.29
N GLY A 10 1.48 32.47 0.23
CA GLY A 10 2.85 32.95 0.21
C GLY A 10 3.15 33.85 -0.98
N ASN A 11 2.81 33.42 -2.21
CA ASN A 11 3.03 34.18 -3.44
C ASN A 11 1.74 34.81 -4.00
N GLY A 12 0.58 34.21 -3.74
CA GLY A 12 -0.74 34.77 -4.11
C GLY A 12 -1.31 35.71 -3.05
N VAL A 13 -1.25 35.30 -1.78
CA VAL A 13 -1.48 36.15 -0.60
C VAL A 13 -0.20 36.14 0.22
N TYR A 14 0.41 37.31 0.41
CA TYR A 14 1.70 37.45 1.09
C TYR A 14 1.51 37.45 2.62
N PRO A 15 2.24 36.62 3.38
CA PRO A 15 2.22 36.74 4.83
C PRO A 15 2.85 38.06 5.27
N ASP A 16 2.29 38.67 6.31
CA ASP A 16 2.92 39.75 7.01
C ASP A 16 3.91 39.19 8.05
N TYR A 17 5.16 39.07 7.65
CA TYR A 17 6.21 38.47 8.46
C TYR A 17 6.46 39.17 9.81
N GLU A 18 6.04 40.41 9.97
CA GLU A 18 6.14 41.11 11.26
C GLU A 18 5.14 40.59 12.27
N SER A 19 4.05 39.97 11.81
CA SER A 19 2.99 39.39 12.64
C SER A 19 2.98 37.86 12.62
N GLY A 20 3.94 37.21 11.95
CA GLY A 20 4.12 35.77 11.85
C GLY A 20 3.78 35.18 10.48
N ASN A 21 4.56 34.18 10.09
CA ASN A 21 4.39 33.44 8.84
C ASN A 21 3.35 32.32 8.97
N TRP A 22 2.09 32.65 8.68
CA TRP A 22 0.98 31.68 8.70
C TRP A 22 0.97 30.76 7.48
N SER A 23 1.64 31.14 6.38
CA SER A 23 1.51 30.46 5.09
C SER A 23 2.11 29.06 5.08
N GLU A 24 3.21 28.83 5.81
CA GLU A 24 3.86 27.52 5.91
C GLU A 24 2.94 26.46 6.51
N GLY A 25 2.30 26.79 7.64
CA GLY A 25 1.37 25.87 8.29
C GLY A 25 0.09 25.64 7.49
N LEU A 26 -0.44 26.66 6.79
CA LEU A 26 -1.58 26.51 5.91
C LEU A 26 -1.25 25.62 4.71
N THR A 27 -0.09 25.81 4.12
CA THR A 27 0.40 25.01 3.00
C THR A 27 0.62 23.56 3.42
N ALA A 28 1.25 23.32 4.59
CA ALA A 28 1.40 22.00 5.16
C ALA A 28 0.04 21.35 5.46
N TYR A 29 -0.96 22.11 5.91
CA TYR A 29 -2.30 21.61 6.16
C TYR A 29 -3.06 21.21 4.89
N LEU A 30 -3.07 22.09 3.88
CA LEU A 30 -3.83 21.89 2.64
C LEU A 30 -3.10 21.02 1.60
N ALA A 31 -1.81 20.68 1.82
CA ALA A 31 -1.06 19.77 1.00
C ALA A 31 -0.68 18.51 1.79
N ASP A 32 0.32 18.59 2.68
CA ASP A 32 0.92 17.43 3.31
C ASP A 32 -0.07 16.64 4.16
N HIS A 33 -0.85 17.34 5.01
CA HIS A 33 -1.88 16.72 5.83
C HIS A 33 -3.07 16.23 4.99
N LEU A 34 -3.54 17.02 4.00
CA LEU A 34 -4.70 16.63 3.18
C LEU A 34 -4.47 15.32 2.42
N PHE A 35 -3.26 15.09 1.90
CA PHE A 35 -2.93 13.81 1.26
C PHE A 35 -3.03 12.64 2.24
N GLN A 36 -2.55 12.83 3.47
CA GLN A 36 -2.68 11.79 4.51
C GLN A 36 -4.13 11.58 4.93
N GLU A 37 -4.93 12.66 4.97
CA GLU A 37 -6.34 12.60 5.32
C GLU A 37 -7.16 11.85 4.26
N VAL A 38 -6.90 12.07 2.96
CA VAL A 38 -7.51 11.32 1.86
C VAL A 38 -7.18 9.82 1.93
N GLU A 39 -5.98 9.48 2.43
CA GLU A 39 -5.58 8.09 2.67
C GLU A 39 -6.09 7.51 4.00
N GLY A 40 -6.94 8.24 4.72
CA GLY A 40 -7.48 7.84 6.03
C GLY A 40 -6.48 7.94 7.18
N ARG A 41 -5.32 8.58 6.98
CA ARG A 41 -4.23 8.72 7.97
C ARG A 41 -4.07 10.15 8.53
N GLY A 42 -5.11 10.96 8.43
CA GLY A 42 -5.12 12.33 8.97
C GLY A 42 -4.81 12.40 10.47
N PRO A 43 -5.47 11.60 11.32
CA PRO A 43 -5.19 11.56 12.76
C PRO A 43 -3.75 11.19 13.10
N GLU A 44 -3.17 10.20 12.42
CA GLU A 44 -1.77 9.78 12.62
C GLU A 44 -0.80 10.90 12.26
N TYR A 45 -1.08 11.62 11.18
CA TYR A 45 -0.24 12.76 10.78
C TYR A 45 -0.30 13.90 11.81
N ARG A 46 -1.50 14.21 12.34
CA ARG A 46 -1.64 15.20 13.40
C ARG A 46 -0.92 14.78 14.69
N LYS A 47 -1.06 13.49 15.08
CA LYS A 47 -0.28 12.93 16.19
C LYS A 47 1.22 13.09 16.00
N GLU A 48 1.73 12.91 14.77
CA GLU A 48 3.15 13.13 14.46
C GLU A 48 3.55 14.60 14.67
N MET A 49 2.72 15.57 14.29
CA MET A 49 2.99 16.99 14.53
C MET A 49 3.02 17.31 16.02
N LEU A 50 2.10 16.76 16.81
CA LEU A 50 2.11 16.89 18.27
C LEU A 50 3.35 16.26 18.89
N ALA A 51 3.76 15.08 18.42
CA ALA A 51 4.97 14.40 18.89
C ALA A 51 6.25 15.20 18.56
N ARG A 52 6.32 15.83 17.38
CA ARG A 52 7.44 16.74 17.04
C ARG A 52 7.51 17.94 17.98
N TYR A 53 6.35 18.55 18.31
CA TYR A 53 6.33 19.63 19.28
C TYR A 53 6.83 19.16 20.63
N LYS A 54 6.33 18.04 21.16
CA LYS A 54 6.77 17.44 22.44
C LYS A 54 8.27 17.14 22.48
N ASN A 55 8.85 16.66 21.38
CA ASN A 55 10.22 16.15 21.35
C ASN A 55 11.27 17.25 21.10
N TYR A 56 10.89 18.31 20.36
CA TYR A 56 11.88 19.32 19.93
C TYR A 56 11.69 20.70 20.56
N VAL A 57 10.55 20.99 21.21
CA VAL A 57 10.25 22.30 21.75
C VAL A 57 10.36 22.26 23.27
N SER A 58 11.46 22.79 23.80
CA SER A 58 11.62 23.06 25.24
C SER A 58 11.05 24.44 25.59
N ASP A 59 10.79 24.74 26.85
CA ASP A 59 10.31 26.04 27.34
C ASP A 59 11.17 27.22 26.84
N ALA A 60 12.50 27.02 26.73
CA ALA A 60 13.45 28.02 26.24
C ALA A 60 13.43 28.17 24.70
N ALA A 61 12.95 27.18 23.99
CA ALA A 61 12.88 27.15 22.52
C ALA A 61 11.48 27.43 21.99
N ASP A 62 10.47 27.51 22.86
CA ASP A 62 9.09 27.81 22.48
C ASP A 62 8.83 29.32 22.34
N PHE A 63 8.06 29.67 21.34
CA PHE A 63 7.71 31.04 21.03
C PHE A 63 6.29 31.14 20.42
N PRO A 64 5.64 32.33 20.49
CA PRO A 64 4.34 32.56 19.85
C PRO A 64 4.40 32.43 18.32
N LEU A 65 3.31 31.96 17.70
CA LEU A 65 3.23 31.92 16.23
C LEU A 65 3.41 33.31 15.57
N ALA A 66 3.06 34.37 16.26
CA ALA A 66 3.27 35.75 15.84
C ALA A 66 4.77 36.11 15.61
N GLU A 67 5.68 35.34 16.21
CA GLU A 67 7.14 35.56 16.08
C GLU A 67 7.79 34.62 15.04
N PHE A 68 7.04 33.70 14.47
CA PHE A 68 7.57 32.77 13.46
C PHE A 68 7.77 33.46 12.13
N THR A 69 9.00 33.48 11.62
CA THR A 69 9.32 34.03 10.30
C THR A 69 9.80 32.96 9.32
N LEU A 70 10.74 32.11 9.75
CA LEU A 70 11.34 31.06 8.91
C LEU A 70 11.87 29.89 9.78
N ARG A 71 12.03 28.74 9.16
CA ARG A 71 12.61 27.55 9.77
C ARG A 71 14.13 27.66 9.89
N ASN A 72 14.65 27.55 11.11
CA ASN A 72 16.10 27.54 11.41
C ASN A 72 16.52 26.40 12.35
N SER A 73 15.56 25.64 12.91
CA SER A 73 15.78 24.54 13.83
C SER A 73 14.60 23.56 13.79
N ALA A 74 14.77 22.38 14.41
CA ALA A 74 13.66 21.43 14.59
C ALA A 74 12.54 22.03 15.46
N ALA A 75 12.88 22.81 16.48
CA ALA A 75 11.92 23.52 17.31
C ALA A 75 11.10 24.55 16.50
N SER A 76 11.78 25.42 15.72
CA SER A 76 11.08 26.40 14.89
C SER A 76 10.23 25.75 13.80
N GLN A 77 10.59 24.56 13.31
CA GLN A 77 9.75 23.77 12.41
C GLN A 77 8.52 23.24 13.13
N ALA A 78 8.69 22.69 14.34
CA ALA A 78 7.56 22.14 15.12
C ALA A 78 6.54 23.22 15.50
N VAL A 79 6.99 24.43 15.81
CA VAL A 79 6.11 25.58 16.09
C VAL A 79 5.56 26.15 14.79
N GLY A 80 6.40 26.59 13.87
CA GLY A 80 6.00 27.34 12.68
C GLY A 80 5.16 26.53 11.69
N TYR A 81 5.48 25.26 11.50
CA TYR A 81 4.71 24.35 10.62
C TYR A 81 3.68 23.55 11.42
N GLY A 82 4.12 22.85 12.48
CA GLY A 82 3.27 21.91 13.22
C GLY A 82 2.15 22.61 14.01
N LYS A 83 2.46 23.57 14.88
CA LYS A 83 1.43 24.30 15.65
C LYS A 83 0.53 25.12 14.73
N THR A 84 1.08 25.74 13.66
CA THR A 84 0.27 26.49 12.70
C THR A 84 -0.64 25.57 11.87
N LEU A 85 -0.18 24.39 11.47
CA LEU A 85 -1.04 23.37 10.85
C LEU A 85 -2.21 23.00 11.76
N MET A 86 -1.92 22.75 13.04
CA MET A 86 -2.96 22.43 14.02
C MET A 86 -3.92 23.62 14.29
N LEU A 87 -3.43 24.86 14.23
CA LEU A 87 -4.29 26.04 14.27
C LEU A 87 -5.34 26.01 13.15
N TRP A 88 -4.94 25.73 11.91
CA TRP A 88 -5.84 25.63 10.77
C TRP A 88 -6.79 24.44 10.90
N HIS A 89 -6.32 23.33 11.43
CA HIS A 89 -7.16 22.18 11.70
C HIS A 89 -8.22 22.47 12.77
N MET A 90 -7.83 23.04 13.90
CA MET A 90 -8.77 23.45 14.95
C MET A 90 -9.77 24.49 14.46
N LEU A 91 -9.36 25.42 13.61
CA LEU A 91 -10.29 26.40 12.98
C LEU A 91 -11.32 25.67 12.07
N ARG A 92 -10.88 24.68 11.30
CA ARG A 92 -11.78 23.84 10.50
C ARG A 92 -12.79 23.09 11.37
N VAL A 93 -12.33 22.44 12.43
CA VAL A 93 -13.20 21.72 13.38
C VAL A 93 -14.23 22.67 14.00
N GLU A 94 -13.82 23.87 14.36
CA GLU A 94 -14.66 24.91 14.95
C GLU A 94 -15.73 25.46 14.00
N LEU A 95 -15.43 25.55 12.69
CA LEU A 95 -16.30 26.12 11.65
C LEU A 95 -17.10 25.07 10.88
N GLY A 96 -16.57 23.85 10.77
CA GLY A 96 -16.99 22.86 9.79
C GLY A 96 -16.41 23.11 8.39
N ASP A 97 -16.41 22.06 7.57
CA ASP A 97 -15.72 22.03 6.27
C ASP A 97 -16.23 23.09 5.30
N GLU A 98 -17.55 23.28 5.23
CA GLU A 98 -18.16 24.21 4.26
C GLU A 98 -17.76 25.67 4.52
N LEU A 99 -17.87 26.13 5.77
CA LEU A 99 -17.48 27.51 6.14
C LEU A 99 -15.97 27.70 6.06
N PHE A 100 -15.18 26.69 6.44
CA PHE A 100 -13.73 26.75 6.36
C PHE A 100 -13.25 26.89 4.90
N LEU A 101 -13.69 26.03 3.99
CA LEU A 101 -13.33 26.10 2.56
C LEU A 101 -13.89 27.37 1.89
N GLY A 102 -15.13 27.74 2.20
CA GLY A 102 -15.75 28.98 1.73
C GLY A 102 -14.96 30.21 2.15
N GLY A 103 -14.56 30.26 3.43
CA GLY A 103 -13.72 31.31 3.99
C GLY A 103 -12.35 31.41 3.33
N LEU A 104 -11.64 30.27 3.11
CA LEU A 104 -10.35 30.28 2.39
C LEU A 104 -10.49 30.81 0.95
N LYS A 105 -11.54 30.40 0.22
CA LYS A 105 -11.79 30.88 -1.14
C LYS A 105 -12.06 32.37 -1.18
N GLN A 106 -12.82 32.88 -0.21
CA GLN A 106 -13.11 34.32 -0.08
C GLN A 106 -11.88 35.09 0.35
N PHE A 107 -11.12 34.59 1.35
CA PHE A 107 -9.87 35.18 1.81
C PHE A 107 -8.87 35.36 0.66
N TYR A 108 -8.68 34.34 -0.18
CA TYR A 108 -7.82 34.44 -1.35
C TYR A 108 -8.27 35.56 -2.31
N ARG A 109 -9.56 35.68 -2.61
CA ARG A 109 -10.11 36.72 -3.50
C ARG A 109 -9.90 38.15 -2.93
N ASP A 110 -10.11 38.31 -1.62
CA ASP A 110 -10.05 39.63 -0.96
C ASP A 110 -8.60 40.09 -0.75
N PHE A 111 -7.68 39.16 -0.53
CA PHE A 111 -6.28 39.44 -0.25
C PHE A 111 -5.32 39.07 -1.39
N GLN A 112 -5.79 38.73 -2.56
CA GLN A 112 -4.93 38.37 -3.70
C GLN A 112 -3.92 39.51 -3.98
N PHE A 113 -2.62 39.14 -3.97
CA PHE A 113 -1.47 40.02 -4.12
C PHE A 113 -1.35 41.15 -3.06
N LYS A 114 -1.96 40.92 -1.89
CA LYS A 114 -1.82 41.80 -0.73
C LYS A 114 -1.14 41.08 0.41
N ARG A 115 -0.61 41.82 1.37
CA ARG A 115 -0.15 41.25 2.65
C ARG A 115 -1.34 41.04 3.56
N ALA A 116 -1.29 39.93 4.32
CA ALA A 116 -2.26 39.57 5.33
C ALA A 116 -1.55 39.07 6.60
N SER A 117 -1.99 39.59 7.73
CA SER A 117 -1.57 39.17 9.07
C SER A 117 -2.50 38.10 9.66
N PHE A 118 -2.10 37.49 10.79
CA PHE A 118 -3.04 36.67 11.58
C PHE A 118 -4.27 37.46 12.05
N ALA A 119 -4.15 38.77 12.29
CA ALA A 119 -5.28 39.62 12.65
C ALA A 119 -6.27 39.79 11.49
N ASP A 120 -5.77 39.93 10.25
CA ASP A 120 -6.63 39.97 9.06
C ASP A 120 -7.36 38.65 8.86
N ILE A 121 -6.68 37.52 9.09
CA ILE A 121 -7.29 36.20 9.05
C ILE A 121 -8.39 36.08 10.10
N ALA A 122 -8.12 36.49 11.35
CA ALA A 122 -9.09 36.47 12.44
C ALA A 122 -10.33 37.31 12.12
N ALA A 123 -10.14 38.51 11.59
CA ALA A 123 -11.23 39.39 11.19
C ALA A 123 -12.07 38.81 10.03
N HIS A 124 -11.38 38.25 9.04
CA HIS A 124 -12.03 37.63 7.87
C HIS A 124 -12.88 36.41 8.29
N PHE A 125 -12.29 35.47 9.04
CA PHE A 125 -13.04 34.27 9.47
C PHE A 125 -14.12 34.60 10.51
N SER A 126 -13.95 35.66 11.33
CA SER A 126 -15.03 36.15 12.20
C SER A 126 -16.24 36.64 11.39
N ALA A 127 -15.97 37.33 10.27
CA ALA A 127 -17.06 37.80 9.38
C ALA A 127 -17.74 36.61 8.66
N VAL A 128 -16.96 35.61 8.20
CA VAL A 128 -17.51 34.39 7.56
C VAL A 128 -18.34 33.56 8.53
N ALA A 129 -17.90 33.44 9.78
CA ALA A 129 -18.58 32.66 10.82
C ALA A 129 -19.73 33.40 11.49
N GLU A 130 -19.94 34.69 11.19
CA GLU A 130 -20.87 35.58 11.86
C GLU A 130 -20.72 35.58 13.40
N ARG A 131 -19.50 35.40 13.91
CA ARG A 131 -19.16 35.40 15.33
C ARG A 131 -17.71 35.81 15.54
N ASP A 132 -17.39 36.29 16.75
CA ASP A 132 -16.04 36.76 17.09
C ASP A 132 -15.10 35.57 17.32
N LEU A 133 -14.11 35.42 16.45
CA LEU A 133 -13.02 34.46 16.56
C LEU A 133 -11.70 35.06 17.09
N GLN A 134 -11.71 36.37 17.43
CA GLN A 134 -10.52 37.03 17.98
C GLN A 134 -9.96 36.34 19.24
N PRO A 135 -10.78 35.85 20.19
CA PRO A 135 -10.26 35.12 21.34
C PRO A 135 -9.54 33.84 20.97
N PHE A 136 -10.04 33.06 19.96
CA PHE A 136 -9.39 31.88 19.44
C PHE A 136 -8.00 32.21 18.86
N PHE A 137 -7.90 33.19 17.97
CA PHE A 137 -6.62 33.57 17.37
C PHE A 137 -5.67 34.16 18.42
N THR A 138 -6.13 34.99 19.34
CA THR A 138 -5.30 35.56 20.41
C THR A 138 -4.68 34.44 21.25
N GLN A 139 -5.49 33.43 21.60
CA GLN A 139 -4.98 32.30 22.38
C GLN A 139 -3.91 31.49 21.63
N TRP A 140 -4.16 31.09 20.41
CA TRP A 140 -3.30 30.14 19.72
C TRP A 140 -2.11 30.81 19.01
N VAL A 141 -2.23 32.07 18.60
CA VAL A 141 -1.20 32.83 17.91
C VAL A 141 -0.27 33.56 18.86
N ALA A 142 -0.79 34.21 19.90
CA ALA A 142 0.01 35.06 20.77
C ALA A 142 0.58 34.34 22.01
N ARG A 143 0.03 33.16 22.37
CA ARG A 143 0.55 32.35 23.49
C ARG A 143 1.51 31.27 23.00
N LYS A 144 2.59 31.08 23.76
CA LYS A 144 3.43 29.88 23.72
C LYS A 144 2.84 28.78 24.58
N GLY A 145 3.38 27.57 24.52
CA GLY A 145 2.88 26.41 25.23
C GLY A 145 1.66 25.77 24.58
N ALA A 146 1.20 24.71 25.19
CA ALA A 146 0.05 23.91 24.79
C ALA A 146 -0.64 23.33 26.03
N PRO A 147 -1.95 23.07 26.02
CA PRO A 147 -2.63 22.41 27.14
C PRO A 147 -2.08 20.98 27.34
N GLU A 148 -1.96 20.59 28.60
CA GLU A 148 -1.71 19.21 29.05
C GLU A 148 -2.96 18.71 29.73
N LEU A 149 -3.50 17.57 29.30
CA LEU A 149 -4.82 17.10 29.71
C LEU A 149 -4.77 15.78 30.47
N ALA A 150 -5.71 15.62 31.38
CA ALA A 150 -6.00 14.36 32.04
C ALA A 150 -7.50 14.16 32.23
N VAL A 151 -7.96 12.90 32.25
CA VAL A 151 -9.35 12.54 32.53
C VAL A 151 -9.44 11.55 33.67
N SER A 152 -10.44 11.74 34.53
CA SER A 152 -10.85 10.75 35.53
C SER A 152 -12.36 10.55 35.48
N VAL A 153 -12.81 9.36 35.83
CA VAL A 153 -14.24 8.99 35.81
C VAL A 153 -14.66 8.52 37.18
N LEU A 154 -15.75 9.10 37.69
CA LEU A 154 -16.36 8.77 38.98
C LEU A 154 -17.80 8.30 38.76
N GLU A 155 -18.20 7.27 39.48
CA GLU A 155 -19.61 6.85 39.53
C GLU A 155 -20.45 7.87 40.31
N GLU A 156 -21.60 8.22 39.72
CA GLU A 156 -22.60 9.08 40.38
C GLU A 156 -23.91 8.32 40.61
N ARG A 157 -24.76 8.88 41.51
CA ARG A 157 -26.08 8.30 41.78
C ARG A 157 -26.94 8.28 40.49
N GLY A 158 -27.73 7.21 40.34
CA GLY A 158 -28.68 7.06 39.23
C GLY A 158 -28.00 6.56 37.94
N ASP A 159 -26.98 5.73 38.04
CA ASP A 159 -26.26 5.10 36.93
C ASP A 159 -25.63 6.13 35.98
N LYS A 160 -24.99 7.16 36.54
CA LYS A 160 -24.30 8.21 35.81
C LYS A 160 -22.79 8.16 36.02
N ALA A 161 -22.02 8.58 35.02
CA ALA A 161 -20.59 8.77 35.10
C ALA A 161 -20.27 10.28 35.12
N ARG A 162 -19.55 10.73 36.13
CA ARG A 162 -18.95 12.08 36.10
C ARG A 162 -17.55 11.99 35.55
N LEU A 163 -17.37 12.51 34.35
CA LEU A 163 -16.06 12.69 33.75
C LEU A 163 -15.49 14.02 34.21
N MET A 164 -14.29 13.98 34.81
CA MET A 164 -13.56 15.18 35.24
C MET A 164 -12.37 15.36 34.32
N PHE A 165 -12.36 16.46 33.59
CA PHE A 165 -11.26 16.87 32.71
C PHE A 165 -10.40 17.87 33.48
N ALA A 166 -9.09 17.70 33.44
CA ALA A 166 -8.12 18.61 34.05
C ALA A 166 -7.11 19.10 33.04
N GLN A 167 -6.81 20.38 33.08
CA GLN A 167 -5.65 21.00 32.43
C GLN A 167 -4.51 21.06 33.47
N ILE A 168 -3.48 20.25 33.29
CA ILE A 168 -2.45 19.98 34.29
C ILE A 168 -1.15 20.78 34.11
N GLN A 169 -0.99 21.52 33.00
CA GLN A 169 0.15 22.43 32.78
C GLN A 169 0.19 23.53 33.86
N ASP A 170 1.37 24.11 34.11
CA ASP A 170 1.54 25.18 35.12
C ASP A 170 0.91 26.52 34.71
N GLU A 171 0.89 26.83 33.41
CA GLU A 171 0.37 28.09 32.85
C GLU A 171 -1.15 28.20 33.01
N ALA A 172 -1.68 29.38 32.70
CA ALA A 172 -3.12 29.62 32.70
C ALA A 172 -3.86 28.67 31.76
N PRO A 173 -5.09 28.24 32.11
CA PRO A 173 -5.86 27.32 31.29
C PRO A 173 -6.12 27.88 29.88
N PHE A 174 -6.27 26.98 28.93
CA PHE A 174 -6.72 27.27 27.58
C PHE A 174 -8.24 27.09 27.49
N SER A 175 -8.86 27.76 26.51
CA SER A 175 -10.30 27.61 26.23
C SER A 175 -10.45 26.92 24.86
N PHE A 176 -11.11 25.78 24.82
CA PHE A 176 -11.30 24.97 23.61
C PHE A 176 -12.44 23.96 23.82
N THR A 177 -12.93 23.40 22.71
CA THR A 177 -13.78 22.22 22.71
C THR A 177 -12.97 21.01 22.31
N VAL A 178 -13.13 19.89 23.01
CA VAL A 178 -12.41 18.63 22.71
C VAL A 178 -13.39 17.49 22.49
N PRO A 179 -13.26 16.70 21.42
CA PRO A 179 -14.06 15.50 21.21
C PRO A 179 -13.69 14.42 22.22
N VAL A 180 -14.69 13.72 22.72
CA VAL A 180 -14.54 12.60 23.66
C VAL A 180 -15.33 11.41 23.17
N ALA A 181 -14.68 10.25 23.07
CA ALA A 181 -15.32 9.00 22.70
C ALA A 181 -15.70 8.20 23.96
N LEU A 182 -16.98 7.87 24.10
CA LEU A 182 -17.56 7.07 25.17
C LEU A 182 -17.87 5.66 24.61
N TYR A 183 -17.21 4.64 25.14
CA TYR A 183 -17.38 3.26 24.70
C TYR A 183 -18.28 2.51 25.66
N TYR A 184 -19.43 2.01 25.19
CA TYR A 184 -20.41 1.27 25.98
C TYR A 184 -20.40 -0.23 25.63
N ALA A 185 -20.93 -1.04 26.57
CA ALA A 185 -20.94 -2.51 26.42
C ALA A 185 -21.92 -3.01 25.37
N ASP A 186 -22.95 -2.24 25.09
CA ASP A 186 -24.06 -2.53 24.18
C ASP A 186 -23.91 -1.92 22.77
N SER A 187 -22.73 -1.33 22.47
CA SER A 187 -22.43 -0.73 21.17
C SER A 187 -21.06 -1.15 20.65
N ASP A 188 -20.97 -1.38 19.35
CA ASP A 188 -19.71 -1.65 18.63
C ASP A 188 -19.01 -0.35 18.20
N THR A 189 -19.71 0.79 18.25
CA THR A 189 -19.16 2.12 17.95
C THR A 189 -19.26 3.03 19.16
N PRO A 190 -18.26 3.89 19.44
CA PRO A 190 -18.34 4.85 20.54
C PRO A 190 -19.35 5.95 20.27
N GLN A 191 -19.93 6.50 21.33
CA GLN A 191 -20.65 7.76 21.28
C GLN A 191 -19.62 8.90 21.35
N LEU A 192 -19.63 9.79 20.35
CA LEU A 192 -18.81 11.00 20.34
C LEU A 192 -19.59 12.14 21.00
N VAL A 193 -18.93 12.87 21.90
CA VAL A 193 -19.47 14.07 22.56
C VAL A 193 -18.41 15.17 22.56
N ASP A 194 -18.84 16.42 22.39
CA ASP A 194 -17.96 17.56 22.46
C ASP A 194 -18.01 18.19 23.84
N VAL A 195 -16.86 18.39 24.46
CA VAL A 195 -16.71 18.95 25.80
C VAL A 195 -15.96 20.26 25.74
N ALA A 196 -16.61 21.34 26.14
CA ALA A 196 -15.98 22.66 26.24
C ALA A 196 -15.18 22.75 27.56
N LEU A 197 -13.92 23.16 27.46
CA LEU A 197 -13.00 23.35 28.59
C LEU A 197 -12.48 24.79 28.55
N SER A 198 -12.63 25.50 29.69
CA SER A 198 -12.15 26.88 29.84
C SER A 198 -11.47 27.11 31.20
N GLN A 199 -11.55 26.15 32.08
CA GLN A 199 -11.02 26.20 33.44
C GLN A 199 -9.97 25.08 33.69
N ARG A 200 -9.31 25.13 34.83
CA ARG A 200 -8.36 24.10 35.28
C ARG A 200 -8.98 22.72 35.38
N ALA A 201 -10.25 22.67 35.79
CA ALA A 201 -11.01 21.44 35.86
C ALA A 201 -12.46 21.70 35.51
N GLU A 202 -13.02 20.85 34.70
CA GLU A 202 -14.44 20.88 34.34
C GLU A 202 -15.02 19.47 34.30
N GLY A 203 -16.31 19.37 34.68
CA GLY A 203 -17.02 18.09 34.73
C GLY A 203 -18.06 17.94 33.65
N PHE A 204 -18.14 16.78 33.06
CA PHE A 204 -19.19 16.35 32.15
C PHE A 204 -19.94 15.16 32.73
N LEU A 205 -21.26 15.13 32.59
CA LEU A 205 -22.09 14.04 33.13
C LEU A 205 -22.60 13.18 31.97
N ALA A 206 -22.13 11.91 31.93
CA ALA A 206 -22.62 10.90 31.01
C ALA A 206 -23.59 9.95 31.70
N ASP A 207 -24.52 9.41 30.96
CA ASP A 207 -25.48 8.41 31.43
C ASP A 207 -24.90 6.98 31.29
N ASN A 208 -25.53 6.00 31.98
CA ASN A 208 -25.26 4.57 31.82
C ASN A 208 -23.82 4.14 32.21
N TYR A 209 -23.37 4.55 33.40
CA TYR A 209 -22.07 4.15 33.97
C TYR A 209 -21.87 2.63 34.00
N SER A 210 -22.95 1.88 34.28
CA SER A 210 -22.92 0.42 34.37
C SER A 210 -22.55 -0.26 33.02
N ALA A 211 -22.75 0.39 31.90
CA ALA A 211 -22.37 -0.09 30.57
C ALA A 211 -21.07 0.55 30.05
N LEU A 212 -20.55 1.60 30.70
CA LEU A 212 -19.36 2.32 30.24
C LEU A 212 -18.09 1.47 30.40
N LYS A 213 -17.41 1.18 29.29
CA LYS A 213 -16.16 0.40 29.22
C LYS A 213 -14.92 1.28 29.21
N ALA A 214 -14.97 2.39 28.44
CA ALA A 214 -13.82 3.27 28.31
C ALA A 214 -14.26 4.70 27.92
N VAL A 215 -13.38 5.66 28.23
CA VAL A 215 -13.45 7.05 27.78
C VAL A 215 -12.12 7.41 27.13
N VAL A 216 -12.15 7.97 25.91
CA VAL A 216 -10.97 8.45 25.21
C VAL A 216 -11.16 9.91 24.86
N VAL A 217 -10.26 10.77 25.33
CA VAL A 217 -10.26 12.20 25.05
C VAL A 217 -9.40 12.46 23.82
N ASP A 218 -9.89 13.30 22.89
CA ASP A 218 -9.20 13.67 21.65
C ASP A 218 -8.77 12.44 20.80
N PRO A 219 -9.72 11.54 20.48
CA PRO A 219 -9.39 10.27 19.83
C PRO A 219 -8.82 10.43 18.40
N TYR A 220 -9.04 11.59 17.76
CA TYR A 220 -8.56 11.90 16.42
C TYR A 220 -7.38 12.88 16.39
N PHE A 221 -6.84 13.27 17.55
CA PHE A 221 -5.78 14.29 17.66
C PHE A 221 -6.17 15.61 16.98
N ASP A 222 -7.38 16.09 17.24
CA ASP A 222 -7.93 17.31 16.67
C ASP A 222 -7.47 18.58 17.42
N LEU A 223 -7.01 18.44 18.66
CA LEU A 223 -6.56 19.54 19.49
C LEU A 223 -5.02 19.67 19.48
N PHE A 224 -4.52 20.90 19.30
CA PHE A 224 -3.12 21.18 19.59
C PHE A 224 -2.87 21.13 21.09
N ARG A 225 -2.16 20.11 21.57
CA ARG A 225 -1.83 19.83 22.95
C ARG A 225 -0.48 19.16 23.10
N THR A 226 0.07 19.20 24.31
CA THR A 226 1.23 18.39 24.65
C THR A 226 0.80 16.92 24.78
N LEU A 227 1.47 16.02 24.05
CA LEU A 227 1.27 14.59 24.25
C LEU A 227 1.89 14.15 25.58
N ASP A 228 1.15 13.35 26.36
CA ASP A 228 1.75 12.61 27.45
C ASP A 228 2.73 11.56 26.92
N ARG A 229 3.71 11.20 27.73
CA ARG A 229 4.72 10.22 27.32
C ARG A 229 4.13 8.84 27.06
N ALA A 230 3.08 8.47 27.77
CA ALA A 230 2.35 7.23 27.55
C ALA A 230 1.62 7.19 26.20
N GLU A 231 1.34 8.36 25.59
CA GLU A 231 0.76 8.46 24.25
C GLU A 231 1.80 8.25 23.14
N THR A 232 3.09 8.33 23.46
CA THR A 232 4.19 8.13 22.50
C THR A 232 4.86 6.78 22.80
N PRO A 233 4.42 5.70 22.16
CA PRO A 233 5.04 4.39 22.39
C PRO A 233 6.51 4.42 21.98
N PRO A 234 7.39 3.69 22.68
CA PRO A 234 8.81 3.66 22.37
C PRO A 234 9.04 3.14 20.94
N THR A 235 9.97 3.80 20.23
CA THR A 235 10.31 3.46 18.87
C THR A 235 11.80 3.11 18.74
N ILE A 236 12.12 2.38 17.67
CA ILE A 236 13.51 2.02 17.34
C ILE A 236 14.37 3.29 17.16
N GLY A 237 13.77 4.38 16.70
CA GLY A 237 14.43 5.68 16.56
C GLY A 237 14.92 6.27 17.89
N GLU A 238 14.24 5.98 19.00
CA GLU A 238 14.69 6.42 20.34
C GLU A 238 16.01 5.73 20.77
N LEU A 239 16.24 4.49 20.32
CA LEU A 239 17.50 3.80 20.56
C LEU A 239 18.62 4.35 19.70
N PHE A 240 18.36 4.60 18.40
CA PHE A 240 19.35 5.19 17.50
C PHE A 240 19.65 6.67 17.81
N GLY A 241 18.68 7.39 18.37
CA GLY A 241 18.83 8.80 18.81
C GLY A 241 19.31 8.99 20.24
N ALA A 242 19.55 7.90 20.99
CA ALA A 242 20.01 7.98 22.36
C ALA A 242 21.41 8.57 22.47
N SER A 243 21.61 9.55 23.35
CA SER A 243 22.93 10.16 23.60
C SER A 243 23.93 9.17 24.22
N THR A 244 23.44 8.23 25.02
CA THR A 244 24.21 7.14 25.65
C THR A 244 23.48 5.81 25.44
N ILE A 245 24.21 4.79 24.95
CA ILE A 245 23.62 3.48 24.69
C ILE A 245 24.55 2.35 25.15
N THR A 246 23.97 1.29 25.72
CA THR A 246 24.68 0.06 26.07
C THR A 246 24.16 -1.10 25.24
N PHE A 247 25.06 -1.74 24.53
CA PHE A 247 24.80 -3.00 23.81
C PHE A 247 25.20 -4.18 24.69
N VAL A 248 24.25 -5.02 25.07
CA VAL A 248 24.47 -6.24 25.84
C VAL A 248 24.55 -7.40 24.84
N VAL A 249 25.77 -7.92 24.60
CA VAL A 249 26.02 -9.04 23.70
C VAL A 249 25.99 -10.36 24.45
N PRO A 250 25.54 -11.48 23.83
CA PRO A 250 25.56 -12.78 24.47
C PRO A 250 26.99 -13.30 24.64
N SER A 251 27.31 -13.88 25.80
CA SER A 251 28.60 -14.53 26.07
C SER A 251 28.71 -15.85 25.27
N ALA A 252 29.92 -16.23 24.91
CA ALA A 252 30.19 -17.48 24.20
C ALA A 252 29.80 -18.76 25.00
N SER A 253 29.64 -18.64 26.31
CA SER A 253 29.18 -19.72 27.18
C SER A 253 27.66 -19.90 27.26
N ALA A 254 26.88 -19.03 26.61
CA ALA A 254 25.44 -19.18 26.48
C ALA A 254 25.12 -20.28 25.47
N ALA A 255 25.24 -21.54 25.94
CA ALA A 255 24.83 -22.70 25.14
C ALA A 255 23.37 -22.56 24.70
N PRO A 256 22.99 -22.97 23.45
CA PRO A 256 21.60 -22.94 23.05
C PRO A 256 20.74 -23.67 24.06
N ARG A 257 19.75 -22.97 24.61
CA ARG A 257 18.76 -23.58 25.51
C ARG A 257 17.87 -24.46 24.64
N SER A 258 18.07 -25.79 24.82
CA SER A 258 17.29 -26.91 24.26
C SER A 258 17.32 -27.17 22.74
N ALA A 259 16.85 -28.35 22.38
CA ALA A 259 16.97 -29.09 21.11
C ALA A 259 16.28 -28.48 19.87
N ASP A 260 15.95 -27.17 19.86
CA ASP A 260 15.14 -26.52 18.83
C ASP A 260 15.92 -25.92 17.65
N PHE A 261 17.25 -26.26 17.53
CA PHE A 261 18.07 -25.68 16.48
C PHE A 261 18.60 -26.78 15.55
N GLY A 262 18.04 -26.81 14.34
CA GLY A 262 18.73 -27.39 13.19
C GLY A 262 20.04 -26.61 12.95
N ASP A 263 21.08 -27.33 12.56
CA ASP A 263 22.44 -26.91 12.17
C ASP A 263 23.10 -25.75 12.94
N ALA A 264 24.15 -26.09 13.69
CA ALA A 264 25.01 -25.17 14.45
C ALA A 264 25.76 -24.13 13.59
N ASP A 265 25.78 -24.28 12.27
CA ASP A 265 26.46 -23.37 11.32
C ASP A 265 25.70 -22.06 11.01
N VAL A 266 24.51 -21.88 11.55
CA VAL A 266 23.62 -20.74 11.23
C VAL A 266 23.60 -19.68 12.33
N ALA A 267 24.14 -19.97 13.55
CA ALA A 267 24.03 -19.06 14.69
C ALA A 267 25.08 -17.94 14.67
N LEU A 268 24.65 -16.69 14.98
CA LEU A 268 25.57 -15.57 15.14
C LEU A 268 26.48 -15.77 16.36
N THR A 269 27.79 -15.54 16.15
CA THR A 269 28.81 -15.57 17.21
C THR A 269 28.88 -14.24 17.97
N GLU A 270 29.57 -14.18 19.13
CA GLU A 270 29.81 -12.92 19.84
C GLU A 270 30.47 -11.86 18.93
N ALA A 271 31.35 -12.28 18.01
CA ALA A 271 31.99 -11.35 17.07
C ALA A 271 31.00 -10.69 16.13
N HIS A 272 30.03 -11.42 15.61
CA HIS A 272 28.96 -10.87 14.77
C HIS A 272 28.08 -9.87 15.54
N TRP A 273 27.75 -10.17 16.81
CA TRP A 273 26.97 -9.25 17.64
C TRP A 273 27.75 -7.97 18.01
N ARG A 274 29.09 -8.08 18.20
CA ARG A 274 29.94 -6.91 18.42
C ARG A 274 30.05 -6.04 17.16
N GLU A 275 30.13 -6.64 15.99
CA GLU A 275 30.13 -5.91 14.72
C GLU A 275 28.80 -5.14 14.53
N LEU A 276 27.66 -5.76 14.79
CA LEU A 276 26.35 -5.11 14.73
C LEU A 276 26.29 -3.96 15.75
N ALA A 277 26.71 -4.19 16.99
CA ALA A 277 26.75 -3.16 18.04
C ALA A 277 27.65 -1.99 17.68
N ALA A 278 28.80 -2.24 17.05
CA ALA A 278 29.72 -1.17 16.62
C ALA A 278 29.08 -0.29 15.52
N ASN A 279 28.41 -0.89 14.54
CA ASN A 279 27.71 -0.17 13.48
C ASN A 279 26.53 0.66 14.04
N PHE A 280 25.72 0.08 14.93
CA PHE A 280 24.58 0.78 15.53
C PHE A 280 25.00 1.89 16.53
N GLY A 281 26.18 1.78 17.11
CA GLY A 281 26.75 2.74 18.04
C GLY A 281 27.60 3.83 17.38
N GLU A 282 27.67 3.88 16.05
CA GLU A 282 28.46 4.90 15.36
C GLU A 282 27.88 6.31 15.60
N GLY A 283 28.74 7.22 16.05
CA GLY A 283 28.38 8.63 16.30
C GLY A 283 27.72 8.91 17.64
N VAL A 284 27.53 7.91 18.52
CA VAL A 284 26.98 8.09 19.88
C VAL A 284 27.92 7.56 20.95
N SER A 285 27.68 7.90 22.24
CA SER A 285 28.41 7.34 23.35
C SER A 285 27.97 5.90 23.62
N ALA A 286 28.61 4.94 22.92
CA ALA A 286 28.26 3.53 22.97
C ALA A 286 29.16 2.70 23.90
N ARG A 287 28.57 1.80 24.68
CA ARG A 287 29.24 0.80 25.52
C ARG A 287 28.81 -0.59 25.09
N ILE A 288 29.75 -1.49 24.86
CA ILE A 288 29.48 -2.91 24.51
C ILE A 288 29.93 -3.76 25.68
N VAL A 289 29.02 -4.47 26.32
CA VAL A 289 29.27 -5.36 27.46
C VAL A 289 28.72 -6.77 27.18
N ARG A 290 29.33 -7.77 27.75
CA ARG A 290 28.78 -9.13 27.69
C ARG A 290 27.71 -9.32 28.77
N ASP A 291 26.76 -10.18 28.48
CA ASP A 291 25.64 -10.48 29.37
C ASP A 291 26.09 -11.15 30.70
N ASP A 292 27.26 -11.82 30.72
CA ASP A 292 27.86 -12.44 31.90
C ASP A 292 28.73 -11.47 32.73
N GLU A 293 29.06 -10.30 32.20
CA GLU A 293 29.83 -9.26 32.90
C GLU A 293 28.96 -8.32 33.75
N ILE A 294 27.63 -8.34 33.58
CA ILE A 294 26.70 -7.48 34.30
C ILE A 294 25.63 -8.28 35.06
N GLY A 295 25.26 -7.81 36.24
CA GLY A 295 24.24 -8.45 37.07
C GLY A 295 22.81 -8.04 36.76
N SER A 296 22.63 -6.86 36.18
CA SER A 296 21.34 -6.27 35.79
C SER A 296 21.50 -5.39 34.56
N LEU A 297 20.39 -5.05 33.90
CA LEU A 297 20.41 -4.08 32.81
C LEU A 297 20.90 -2.72 33.34
N PRO A 298 21.77 -2.03 32.58
CA PRO A 298 22.23 -0.67 32.91
C PRO A 298 21.05 0.30 33.01
N THR A 299 21.10 1.22 33.96
CA THR A 299 20.05 2.21 34.26
C THR A 299 20.44 3.64 33.90
N ASP A 300 21.66 3.81 33.37
CA ASP A 300 22.28 5.08 33.01
C ASP A 300 22.30 5.35 31.49
N SER A 301 21.73 4.44 30.72
CA SER A 301 21.72 4.49 29.24
C SER A 301 20.55 3.72 28.68
N SER A 302 20.14 4.05 27.44
CA SER A 302 19.32 3.15 26.64
C SER A 302 20.03 1.84 26.38
N VAL A 303 19.32 0.74 26.24
CA VAL A 303 19.91 -0.61 26.18
C VAL A 303 19.43 -1.39 24.98
N TRP A 304 20.36 -1.98 24.22
CA TRP A 304 20.09 -3.05 23.27
C TRP A 304 20.44 -4.42 23.85
N VAL A 305 19.48 -5.32 23.95
CA VAL A 305 19.71 -6.74 24.26
C VAL A 305 19.80 -7.49 22.95
N LEU A 306 21.00 -8.01 22.63
CA LEU A 306 21.31 -8.64 21.36
C LEU A 306 21.26 -10.17 21.49
N GLY A 307 20.51 -10.81 20.60
CA GLY A 307 20.44 -12.25 20.51
C GLY A 307 19.48 -12.93 21.49
N ARG A 308 18.79 -13.95 20.99
CA ARG A 308 17.84 -14.77 21.77
C ARG A 308 18.49 -15.60 22.90
N ASN A 309 19.79 -15.83 22.80
CA ASN A 309 20.58 -16.56 23.80
C ASN A 309 21.12 -15.65 24.90
N ASN A 310 20.89 -14.34 24.82
CA ASN A 310 21.30 -13.37 25.84
C ASN A 310 20.61 -13.67 27.18
N ARG A 311 21.35 -13.57 28.28
CA ARG A 311 20.79 -13.77 29.65
C ARG A 311 19.62 -12.86 29.95
N PHE A 312 19.57 -11.68 29.32
CA PHE A 312 18.55 -10.68 29.54
C PHE A 312 17.42 -10.74 28.49
N ALA A 313 17.43 -11.70 27.56
CA ALA A 313 16.38 -11.83 26.54
C ALA A 313 14.98 -12.02 27.17
N ASP A 314 14.86 -12.97 28.11
CA ASP A 314 13.60 -13.20 28.82
C ASP A 314 13.16 -11.97 29.63
N ARG A 315 14.11 -11.23 30.20
CA ARG A 315 13.82 -9.97 30.91
C ARG A 315 13.31 -8.89 29.99
N ALA A 316 13.89 -8.72 28.78
CA ALA A 316 13.40 -7.78 27.80
C ALA A 316 11.97 -8.11 27.34
N ILE A 317 11.67 -9.39 27.13
CA ILE A 317 10.32 -9.88 26.80
C ILE A 317 9.34 -9.62 27.94
N GLU A 318 9.74 -9.90 29.19
CA GLU A 318 8.93 -9.65 30.38
C GLU A 318 8.58 -8.17 30.55
N VAL A 319 9.56 -7.28 30.37
CA VAL A 319 9.32 -5.81 30.42
C VAL A 319 8.35 -5.37 29.32
N ALA A 320 8.38 -6.01 28.16
CA ALA A 320 7.47 -5.73 27.05
C ALA A 320 6.14 -6.52 27.12
N SER A 321 5.81 -7.17 28.25
CA SER A 321 4.72 -8.18 28.33
C SER A 321 3.32 -7.67 28.00
N SER A 322 3.07 -6.38 28.04
CA SER A 322 1.83 -5.78 27.55
C SER A 322 1.63 -5.93 26.02
N ASN A 323 2.71 -6.08 25.26
CA ASN A 323 2.72 -6.05 23.81
C ASN A 323 3.44 -7.26 23.20
N VAL A 324 4.32 -7.91 23.95
CA VAL A 324 5.15 -9.03 23.50
C VAL A 324 4.93 -10.23 24.40
N SER A 325 4.69 -11.39 23.85
CA SER A 325 4.64 -12.63 24.62
C SER A 325 5.52 -13.71 23.96
N ARG A 326 6.16 -14.52 24.83
CA ARG A 326 6.94 -15.65 24.37
C ARG A 326 6.05 -16.77 23.86
N ARG A 327 6.43 -17.38 22.74
CA ARG A 327 5.85 -18.59 22.19
C ARG A 327 6.89 -19.71 22.23
N GLU A 328 6.46 -20.95 22.01
CA GLU A 328 7.35 -22.12 22.05
C GLU A 328 8.58 -21.93 21.15
N ASN A 329 8.39 -21.48 19.91
CA ASN A 329 9.45 -21.28 18.90
C ASN A 329 9.56 -19.83 18.39
N GLY A 330 9.13 -18.81 19.17
CA GLY A 330 9.12 -17.43 18.68
C GLY A 330 8.58 -16.42 19.66
N LEU A 331 8.04 -15.34 19.10
CA LEU A 331 7.37 -14.26 19.80
C LEU A 331 6.00 -14.00 19.21
N SER A 332 5.07 -13.51 20.04
CA SER A 332 3.93 -12.75 19.55
C SER A 332 4.26 -11.26 19.68
N LEU A 333 4.26 -10.54 18.57
CA LEU A 333 4.43 -9.09 18.50
C LEU A 333 3.06 -8.46 18.26
N GLY A 334 2.42 -7.96 19.32
CA GLY A 334 1.01 -7.61 19.27
C GLY A 334 0.14 -8.83 18.94
N ALA A 335 -0.61 -8.76 17.83
CA ALA A 335 -1.46 -9.85 17.35
C ALA A 335 -0.74 -10.84 16.41
N THR A 336 0.52 -10.56 16.02
CA THR A 336 1.25 -11.34 15.00
C THR A 336 2.24 -12.30 15.63
N GLU A 337 2.20 -13.58 15.26
CA GLU A 337 3.19 -14.58 15.68
C GLU A 337 4.38 -14.60 14.73
N VAL A 338 5.59 -14.63 15.29
CA VAL A 338 6.87 -14.57 14.59
C VAL A 338 7.77 -15.69 15.07
N ALA A 339 8.06 -16.64 14.18
CA ALA A 339 8.93 -17.80 14.49
C ALA A 339 10.40 -17.43 14.34
N PHE A 340 11.24 -17.75 15.35
CA PHE A 340 12.66 -17.43 15.36
C PHE A 340 13.52 -18.18 14.34
N GLN A 341 13.04 -19.29 13.83
CA GLN A 341 13.80 -20.09 12.86
C GLN A 341 13.71 -19.56 11.43
N GLU A 342 12.71 -18.73 11.16
CA GLU A 342 12.40 -18.23 9.83
C GLU A 342 12.52 -16.72 9.71
N ARG A 343 12.60 -16.02 10.86
CA ARG A 343 12.46 -14.57 10.93
C ARG A 343 13.41 -13.93 11.93
N SER A 344 14.06 -12.85 11.50
CA SER A 344 14.70 -11.89 12.38
C SER A 344 13.64 -10.97 13.01
N SER A 345 13.71 -10.76 14.33
CA SER A 345 12.71 -10.00 15.08
C SER A 345 13.34 -8.88 15.88
N VAL A 346 12.68 -7.73 15.89
CA VAL A 346 13.09 -6.55 16.65
C VAL A 346 11.88 -5.97 17.39
N PHE A 347 12.06 -5.60 18.64
CA PHE A 347 11.09 -4.76 19.35
C PHE A 347 11.77 -3.81 20.32
N VAL A 348 11.06 -2.74 20.67
CA VAL A 348 11.49 -1.73 21.64
C VAL A 348 10.41 -1.52 22.67
N THR A 349 10.79 -1.35 23.91
CA THR A 349 9.93 -1.01 25.05
C THR A 349 10.57 0.07 25.90
N ARG A 350 9.86 0.59 26.90
CA ARG A 350 10.45 1.50 27.90
C ARG A 350 11.40 0.74 28.80
N HIS A 351 12.45 1.40 29.24
CA HIS A 351 13.38 0.84 30.21
C HIS A 351 12.67 0.66 31.57
N PRO A 352 12.80 -0.49 32.26
CA PRO A 352 12.01 -0.77 33.47
C PRO A 352 12.27 0.18 34.65
N ASN A 353 13.39 0.89 34.65
CA ASN A 353 13.78 1.80 35.74
C ASN A 353 13.88 3.28 35.30
N SER A 354 13.42 3.61 34.10
CA SER A 354 13.44 4.98 33.58
C SER A 354 12.49 5.14 32.41
N ASP A 355 11.57 6.05 32.52
CA ASP A 355 10.66 6.38 31.43
C ASP A 355 11.35 7.15 30.29
N GLU A 356 12.57 7.65 30.51
CA GLU A 356 13.36 8.40 29.52
C GLU A 356 14.28 7.53 28.67
N LEU A 357 14.49 6.29 29.08
CA LEU A 357 15.36 5.36 28.40
C LEU A 357 14.55 4.29 27.67
N ALA A 358 15.09 3.84 26.54
CA ALA A 358 14.51 2.75 25.75
C ALA A 358 15.27 1.43 25.99
N LEU A 359 14.54 0.32 25.93
CA LEU A 359 15.06 -1.04 25.96
C LEU A 359 14.68 -1.73 24.66
N GLY A 360 15.68 -2.05 23.82
CA GLY A 360 15.51 -2.78 22.58
C GLY A 360 15.93 -4.23 22.70
N PHE A 361 15.27 -5.08 21.92
CA PHE A 361 15.64 -6.47 21.73
C PHE A 361 15.75 -6.78 20.23
N ILE A 362 16.78 -7.52 19.83
CA ILE A 362 16.93 -8.03 18.46
C ILE A 362 17.34 -9.50 18.49
N ALA A 363 16.65 -10.29 17.69
CA ALA A 363 17.03 -11.68 17.37
C ALA A 363 17.16 -11.80 15.85
N ILE A 364 18.30 -12.27 15.37
CA ILE A 364 18.54 -12.54 13.95
C ILE A 364 18.48 -14.05 13.75
N ASP A 365 17.73 -14.50 12.73
CA ASP A 365 17.48 -15.92 12.46
C ASP A 365 18.72 -16.66 11.97
N LYS A 366 19.55 -16.02 11.13
CA LYS A 366 20.74 -16.61 10.51
C LYS A 366 21.82 -15.56 10.21
N GLN A 367 23.07 -16.02 10.13
CA GLN A 367 24.22 -15.15 9.89
C GLN A 367 24.12 -14.38 8.56
N ALA A 368 23.60 -15.00 7.50
CA ALA A 368 23.46 -14.35 6.20
C ALA A 368 22.58 -13.09 6.22
N ALA A 369 21.63 -12.99 7.17
CA ALA A 369 20.75 -11.84 7.30
C ALA A 369 21.39 -10.62 8.01
N GLN A 370 22.49 -10.83 8.78
CA GLN A 370 23.09 -9.77 9.61
C GLN A 370 23.53 -8.52 8.82
N PRO A 371 24.24 -8.60 7.68
CA PRO A 371 24.66 -7.40 6.95
C PRO A 371 23.47 -6.55 6.50
N GLY A 372 22.41 -7.19 6.00
CA GLY A 372 21.19 -6.48 5.60
C GLY A 372 20.42 -5.91 6.80
N MET A 373 20.46 -6.52 7.98
CA MET A 373 19.87 -5.94 9.21
C MET A 373 20.64 -4.70 9.66
N ILE A 374 21.98 -4.70 9.58
CA ILE A 374 22.81 -3.53 9.88
C ILE A 374 22.45 -2.36 8.97
N GLU A 375 22.32 -2.60 7.68
CA GLU A 375 22.01 -1.56 6.69
C GLU A 375 20.56 -1.04 6.82
N LYS A 376 19.59 -1.93 7.00
CA LYS A 376 18.17 -1.58 6.90
C LYS A 376 17.55 -1.06 8.18
N LEU A 377 17.89 -1.63 9.35
CA LEU A 377 17.20 -1.32 10.60
C LEU A 377 17.17 0.17 10.97
N PRO A 378 18.24 0.97 10.74
CA PRO A 378 18.20 2.41 11.01
C PRO A 378 17.11 3.18 10.26
N HIS A 379 16.67 2.69 9.10
CA HIS A 379 15.59 3.31 8.31
C HIS A 379 14.18 3.05 8.87
N TYR A 380 14.05 2.15 9.85
CA TYR A 380 12.77 1.78 10.47
C TYR A 380 12.53 2.47 11.82
N GLY A 381 13.17 3.60 12.07
CA GLY A 381 13.13 4.32 13.35
C GLY A 381 11.73 4.66 13.89
N LYS A 382 10.72 4.79 13.04
CA LYS A 382 9.34 5.14 13.43
C LYS A 382 8.51 3.98 14.00
N TYR A 383 9.01 2.73 13.96
CA TYR A 383 8.29 1.55 14.41
C TYR A 383 8.74 1.09 15.80
N SER A 384 7.84 0.46 16.54
CA SER A 384 8.11 -0.17 17.85
C SER A 384 8.54 -1.62 17.71
N TYR A 385 8.06 -2.31 16.64
CA TYR A 385 8.42 -3.71 16.38
C TYR A 385 8.47 -4.02 14.89
N LEU A 386 9.32 -4.98 14.56
CA LEU A 386 9.58 -5.41 13.18
C LEU A 386 9.85 -6.91 13.12
N SER A 387 9.57 -7.49 11.96
CA SER A 387 10.06 -8.79 11.55
C SER A 387 10.60 -8.75 10.14
N PHE A 388 11.61 -9.58 9.85
CA PHE A 388 12.24 -9.69 8.55
C PHE A 388 12.44 -11.14 8.16
N VAL A 389 12.34 -11.45 6.87
CA VAL A 389 12.54 -12.77 6.29
C VAL A 389 13.67 -12.77 5.26
N GLY A 390 14.37 -13.89 5.14
CA GLY A 390 15.34 -14.16 4.08
C GLY A 390 16.76 -13.66 4.37
N ASP A 391 17.71 -14.08 3.52
CA ASP A 391 19.13 -13.74 3.62
C ASP A 391 19.40 -12.27 3.33
N ALA A 392 18.68 -11.69 2.38
CA ALA A 392 18.56 -10.25 2.17
C ALA A 392 17.30 -9.76 2.89
N PRO A 393 17.36 -9.42 4.20
CA PRO A 393 16.18 -9.28 5.05
C PRO A 393 15.13 -8.37 4.43
N THR A 394 13.93 -8.94 4.19
CA THR A 394 12.77 -8.19 3.72
C THR A 394 11.78 -8.04 4.86
N ASN A 395 11.32 -6.82 5.14
CA ASN A 395 10.37 -6.57 6.20
C ASN A 395 9.00 -7.15 5.84
N ASP A 396 8.47 -8.03 6.69
CA ASP A 396 7.15 -8.66 6.54
C ASP A 396 6.16 -8.25 7.65
N VAL A 397 6.67 -7.83 8.82
CA VAL A 397 5.86 -7.33 9.93
C VAL A 397 6.45 -6.01 10.43
N LYS A 398 5.62 -5.01 10.63
CA LYS A 398 5.97 -3.73 11.23
C LYS A 398 4.78 -3.11 11.95
N GLY A 399 5.04 -2.42 13.05
CA GLY A 399 3.98 -1.70 13.76
C GLY A 399 4.51 -0.83 14.90
N VAL A 400 3.58 -0.07 15.44
CA VAL A 400 3.77 0.78 16.62
C VAL A 400 2.87 0.23 17.72
N TRP A 401 3.35 0.21 18.98
CA TRP A 401 2.53 -0.26 20.09
C TRP A 401 1.31 0.63 20.30
N ALA A 402 0.19 0.02 20.65
CA ALA A 402 -0.97 0.77 21.10
C ALA A 402 -0.65 1.48 22.43
N SER A 403 -1.03 2.74 22.54
CA SER A 403 -0.90 3.51 23.79
C SER A 403 -2.14 3.29 24.63
N SER A 404 -2.03 2.53 25.72
CA SER A 404 -3.16 2.23 26.62
C SER A 404 -3.12 2.97 27.97
N ASP A 405 -1.96 3.54 28.31
CA ASP A 405 -1.71 4.13 29.62
C ASP A 405 -1.77 5.68 29.60
N SER A 406 -2.28 6.27 28.52
CA SER A 406 -2.47 7.72 28.39
C SER A 406 -3.39 8.25 29.51
N PRO A 407 -3.07 9.40 30.14
CA PRO A 407 -3.96 10.08 31.07
C PRO A 407 -5.27 10.54 30.40
N LEU A 408 -5.37 10.47 29.08
CA LEU A 408 -6.57 10.75 28.28
C LEU A 408 -7.41 9.52 27.97
N VAL A 409 -6.99 8.35 28.44
CA VAL A 409 -7.72 7.09 28.29
C VAL A 409 -8.08 6.57 29.68
N TRP A 410 -9.37 6.54 29.98
CA TRP A 410 -9.87 5.84 31.15
C TRP A 410 -10.47 4.50 30.73
N LEU A 411 -10.04 3.43 31.36
CA LEU A 411 -10.61 2.09 31.20
C LEU A 411 -11.35 1.69 32.48
N ASN A 412 -12.57 1.20 32.33
CA ASN A 412 -13.33 0.67 33.47
C ASN A 412 -12.55 -0.50 34.11
N PRO A 413 -12.22 -0.47 35.39
CA PRO A 413 -11.41 -1.51 36.05
C PRO A 413 -11.98 -2.92 35.96
N GLU A 414 -13.30 -3.05 35.84
CA GLU A 414 -13.98 -4.35 35.79
C GLU A 414 -14.28 -4.84 34.39
N ARG A 415 -14.40 -3.94 33.40
CA ARG A 415 -14.95 -4.22 32.05
C ARG A 415 -14.11 -3.65 30.90
N GLY A 416 -13.19 -2.75 31.21
CA GLY A 416 -12.36 -2.09 30.20
C GLY A 416 -11.22 -3.00 29.73
N SER A 417 -10.95 -2.97 28.41
CA SER A 417 -9.72 -3.50 27.84
C SER A 417 -9.34 -2.64 26.64
N THR A 418 -8.07 -2.60 26.30
CA THR A 418 -7.58 -1.88 25.10
C THR A 418 -8.22 -2.39 23.81
N ARG A 419 -8.67 -3.65 23.79
CA ARG A 419 -9.43 -4.24 22.69
C ARG A 419 -10.83 -3.60 22.53
N ALA A 420 -11.33 -2.92 23.57
CA ALA A 420 -12.61 -2.20 23.56
C ALA A 420 -12.52 -0.85 22.83
N LEU A 421 -11.34 -0.36 22.47
CA LEU A 421 -11.11 0.94 21.80
C LEU A 421 -11.22 0.86 20.27
N ALA A 422 -11.73 -0.23 19.72
CA ALA A 422 -12.01 -0.35 18.29
C ALA A 422 -13.33 0.33 17.91
N GLY A 423 -13.51 0.63 16.62
CA GLY A 423 -14.79 1.11 16.06
C GLY A 423 -14.95 2.62 16.03
N LEU A 424 -13.86 3.40 16.16
CA LEU A 424 -13.92 4.84 15.85
C LEU A 424 -14.33 5.02 14.39
N PRO A 425 -15.37 5.85 14.10
CA PRO A 425 -15.74 6.18 12.73
C PRO A 425 -14.59 6.83 11.96
N ALA A 426 -14.45 6.49 10.68
CA ALA A 426 -13.52 7.21 9.81
C ALA A 426 -13.98 8.67 9.65
N VAL A 427 -13.04 9.61 9.76
CA VAL A 427 -13.31 11.02 9.50
C VAL A 427 -13.14 11.28 8.00
N PRO A 428 -14.16 11.84 7.31
CA PRO A 428 -14.02 12.19 5.90
C PRO A 428 -12.92 13.22 5.70
N ALA A 429 -12.20 13.12 4.59
CA ALA A 429 -11.23 14.13 4.21
C ALA A 429 -11.93 15.46 3.86
N LEU A 430 -11.22 16.59 4.05
CA LEU A 430 -11.70 17.94 3.74
C LEU A 430 -12.21 18.06 2.29
N THR A 431 -11.58 17.35 1.38
CA THR A 431 -11.98 17.24 -0.02
C THR A 431 -11.40 15.97 -0.63
N GLU A 432 -12.08 15.44 -1.60
CA GLU A 432 -11.52 14.35 -2.41
C GLU A 432 -10.52 14.93 -3.41
N LEU A 433 -9.37 14.26 -3.54
CA LEU A 433 -8.43 14.56 -4.62
C LEU A 433 -9.00 13.98 -5.92
N PRO A 434 -8.87 14.71 -7.05
CA PRO A 434 -9.28 14.13 -8.33
C PRO A 434 -8.45 12.87 -8.59
N PRO A 435 -9.06 11.79 -9.06
CA PRO A 435 -8.35 10.57 -9.36
C PRO A 435 -7.26 10.83 -10.41
N LYS A 436 -6.14 10.13 -10.29
CA LYS A 436 -4.98 10.27 -11.20
C LYS A 436 -5.38 9.96 -12.65
N TYR A 437 -6.30 9.00 -12.81
CA TYR A 437 -6.95 8.64 -14.06
C TYR A 437 -8.47 8.66 -13.87
N LEU A 438 -9.19 9.31 -14.79
CA LEU A 438 -10.65 9.34 -14.73
C LEU A 438 -11.23 8.01 -15.22
N ALA A 439 -12.03 7.36 -14.38
CA ALA A 439 -12.76 6.13 -14.71
C ALA A 439 -13.55 6.27 -16.03
N ALA A 440 -14.15 7.45 -16.28
CA ALA A 440 -14.89 7.74 -17.50
C ALA A 440 -14.03 7.72 -18.78
N ASN A 441 -12.75 8.08 -18.70
CA ASN A 441 -11.85 7.98 -19.85
C ASN A 441 -11.54 6.54 -20.21
N LEU A 442 -11.25 5.72 -19.19
CA LEU A 442 -11.01 4.29 -19.34
C LEU A 442 -12.26 3.59 -19.88
N ALA A 443 -13.44 3.89 -19.34
CA ALA A 443 -14.71 3.37 -19.80
C ALA A 443 -14.94 3.69 -21.28
N ARG A 444 -14.69 4.91 -21.71
CA ARG A 444 -14.82 5.35 -23.11
C ARG A 444 -14.01 4.48 -24.08
N HIS A 445 -12.78 4.09 -23.71
CA HIS A 445 -11.94 3.23 -24.54
C HIS A 445 -12.49 1.79 -24.56
N VAL A 446 -12.88 1.24 -23.42
CA VAL A 446 -13.47 -0.09 -23.33
C VAL A 446 -14.80 -0.16 -24.10
N GLU A 447 -15.72 0.78 -23.87
CA GLU A 447 -16.99 0.86 -24.57
C GLU A 447 -16.78 0.96 -26.08
N LYS A 448 -15.80 1.74 -26.54
CA LYS A 448 -15.50 1.86 -27.97
C LYS A 448 -14.99 0.54 -28.56
N LEU A 449 -14.07 -0.16 -27.86
CA LEU A 449 -13.53 -1.44 -28.34
C LEU A 449 -14.55 -2.58 -28.28
N THR A 450 -15.58 -2.46 -27.43
CA THR A 450 -16.69 -3.41 -27.31
C THR A 450 -17.98 -2.96 -27.98
N ASP A 451 -17.96 -1.84 -28.77
CA ASP A 451 -19.09 -1.34 -29.53
C ASP A 451 -19.48 -2.33 -30.64
N ALA A 452 -20.78 -2.37 -30.94
CA ALA A 452 -21.40 -3.30 -31.93
C ALA A 452 -20.70 -3.31 -33.31
N GLY A 453 -20.09 -2.18 -33.71
CA GLY A 453 -19.32 -2.10 -34.97
C GLY A 453 -17.88 -2.65 -34.89
N LEU A 454 -17.33 -2.84 -33.71
CA LEU A 454 -15.99 -3.38 -33.44
C LEU A 454 -16.01 -4.75 -32.77
N LEU A 455 -17.18 -5.28 -32.45
CA LEU A 455 -17.35 -6.63 -31.92
C LEU A 455 -16.79 -7.67 -32.91
N GLY A 456 -16.29 -8.78 -32.39
CA GLY A 456 -15.68 -9.80 -33.26
C GLY A 456 -14.23 -9.51 -33.60
N ARG A 457 -13.40 -9.04 -32.65
CA ARG A 457 -11.96 -8.79 -32.80
C ARG A 457 -11.11 -10.05 -33.04
N GLY A 458 -11.74 -11.15 -33.47
CA GLY A 458 -11.03 -12.39 -33.81
C GLY A 458 -10.27 -12.28 -35.14
N ILE A 459 -9.09 -12.90 -35.20
CA ILE A 459 -8.24 -12.85 -36.39
C ILE A 459 -8.68 -13.80 -37.52
N THR A 460 -9.55 -14.79 -37.25
CA THR A 460 -9.85 -15.89 -38.19
C THR A 460 -11.18 -15.76 -38.93
N GLN A 461 -11.98 -14.73 -38.67
CA GLN A 461 -13.38 -14.70 -39.13
C GLN A 461 -13.62 -13.68 -40.25
N ALA A 462 -14.37 -14.11 -41.25
CA ALA A 462 -14.92 -13.19 -42.26
C ALA A 462 -16.10 -12.45 -41.62
N LEU A 463 -15.93 -11.16 -41.40
CA LEU A 463 -16.95 -10.27 -40.84
C LEU A 463 -18.02 -9.95 -41.88
N SER A 464 -19.22 -9.61 -41.44
CA SER A 464 -20.25 -9.03 -42.31
C SER A 464 -19.72 -7.69 -42.88
N PRO A 465 -20.21 -7.21 -44.01
CA PRO A 465 -19.75 -5.93 -44.58
C PRO A 465 -19.97 -4.70 -43.69
N ARG A 466 -20.62 -4.85 -42.55
CA ARG A 466 -20.89 -3.77 -41.56
C ARG A 466 -20.03 -3.85 -40.33
N ASP A 467 -19.30 -4.95 -40.14
CA ASP A 467 -18.50 -5.19 -38.94
C ASP A 467 -17.04 -4.97 -39.28
N GLU A 468 -16.42 -4.00 -38.62
CA GLU A 468 -15.02 -3.64 -38.84
C GLU A 468 -14.05 -4.51 -38.06
N GLY A 469 -14.55 -5.21 -36.99
CA GLY A 469 -13.82 -6.17 -36.19
C GLY A 469 -12.42 -5.69 -35.75
N ILE A 470 -11.43 -6.57 -35.88
CA ILE A 470 -10.04 -6.30 -35.47
C ILE A 470 -9.42 -5.13 -36.24
N GLU A 471 -9.77 -4.94 -37.54
CA GLU A 471 -9.25 -3.83 -38.32
C GLU A 471 -9.81 -2.48 -37.85
N GLY A 472 -11.07 -2.44 -37.42
CA GLY A 472 -11.68 -1.27 -36.81
C GLY A 472 -11.02 -0.91 -35.49
N ALA A 473 -10.75 -1.92 -34.65
CA ALA A 473 -10.01 -1.75 -33.42
C ALA A 473 -8.60 -1.20 -33.65
N ALA A 474 -7.90 -1.74 -34.66
CA ALA A 474 -6.57 -1.23 -35.05
C ALA A 474 -6.61 0.24 -35.52
N ARG A 475 -7.62 0.62 -36.35
CA ARG A 475 -7.81 2.02 -36.76
C ARG A 475 -8.12 2.95 -35.58
N TYR A 476 -8.93 2.50 -34.65
CA TYR A 476 -9.24 3.25 -33.43
C TYR A 476 -7.96 3.50 -32.62
N ILE A 477 -7.21 2.46 -32.28
CA ILE A 477 -5.96 2.55 -31.49
C ILE A 477 -4.93 3.44 -32.21
N GLN A 478 -4.77 3.28 -33.52
CA GLN A 478 -3.90 4.15 -34.32
C GLN A 478 -4.33 5.62 -34.24
N GLY A 479 -5.63 5.88 -34.27
CA GLY A 479 -6.20 7.22 -34.11
C GLY A 479 -5.86 7.81 -32.74
N GLU A 480 -5.98 7.02 -31.69
CA GLU A 480 -5.62 7.42 -30.32
C GLU A 480 -4.10 7.66 -30.17
N PHE A 481 -3.24 6.80 -30.71
CA PHE A 481 -1.78 7.01 -30.71
C PHE A 481 -1.38 8.34 -31.38
N ARG A 482 -2.04 8.67 -32.49
CA ARG A 482 -1.84 9.96 -33.14
C ARG A 482 -2.38 11.13 -32.32
N ARG A 483 -3.56 10.99 -31.71
CA ARG A 483 -4.21 12.03 -30.87
C ARG A 483 -3.38 12.38 -29.65
N ILE A 484 -2.77 11.38 -28.99
CA ILE A 484 -1.95 11.59 -27.80
C ILE A 484 -0.52 12.05 -28.10
N GLY A 485 -0.10 12.01 -29.37
CA GLY A 485 1.20 12.52 -29.82
C GLY A 485 2.36 11.52 -29.71
N LEU A 486 2.09 10.21 -29.68
CA LEU A 486 3.17 9.23 -29.78
C LEU A 486 3.90 9.39 -31.11
N GLN A 487 5.20 9.14 -31.13
CA GLN A 487 5.97 9.14 -32.38
C GLN A 487 5.73 7.83 -33.14
N ALA A 488 5.44 7.96 -34.42
CA ALA A 488 5.35 6.82 -35.34
C ALA A 488 6.76 6.29 -35.64
N ILE A 489 6.97 5.00 -35.58
CA ILE A 489 8.27 4.37 -35.82
C ILE A 489 8.42 4.13 -37.33
N GLY A 490 9.46 4.72 -37.93
CA GLY A 490 9.62 4.64 -39.39
C GLY A 490 8.52 5.32 -40.22
N GLY A 491 7.76 6.24 -39.61
CA GLY A 491 6.65 6.96 -40.21
C GLY A 491 5.31 6.21 -40.18
N SER A 492 5.24 5.04 -39.54
CA SER A 492 4.01 4.23 -39.37
C SER A 492 3.84 3.80 -37.92
N TYR A 493 2.57 3.71 -37.44
CA TYR A 493 2.25 3.00 -36.21
C TYR A 493 2.03 1.50 -36.45
N LEU A 494 1.90 1.04 -37.69
CA LEU A 494 1.63 -0.35 -38.04
C LEU A 494 2.94 -1.11 -38.30
N GLN A 495 3.14 -2.18 -37.52
CA GLN A 495 4.07 -3.25 -37.86
C GLN A 495 3.27 -4.41 -38.46
N THR A 496 3.32 -4.57 -39.76
CA THR A 496 2.48 -5.52 -40.50
C THR A 496 3.30 -6.70 -40.98
N TRP A 497 2.77 -7.93 -40.86
CA TRP A 497 3.40 -9.16 -41.36
C TRP A 497 2.35 -10.18 -41.83
N GLN A 498 2.83 -11.23 -42.51
CA GLN A 498 2.02 -12.40 -42.86
C GLN A 498 2.23 -13.48 -41.80
N ALA A 499 1.16 -13.91 -41.14
CA ALA A 499 1.16 -14.99 -40.16
C ALA A 499 0.48 -16.23 -40.78
N THR A 500 1.06 -17.41 -40.50
CA THR A 500 0.39 -18.68 -40.79
C THR A 500 -0.32 -19.14 -39.53
N LEU A 501 -1.63 -19.35 -39.62
CA LEU A 501 -2.48 -19.79 -38.54
C LEU A 501 -2.48 -21.33 -38.45
N ASP A 502 -3.00 -21.89 -37.32
CA ASP A 502 -3.05 -23.34 -37.09
C ASP A 502 -3.81 -24.15 -38.17
N ASN A 503 -4.67 -23.49 -38.93
CA ASN A 503 -5.40 -24.09 -40.05
C ASN A 503 -4.68 -23.91 -41.41
N ASP A 504 -3.39 -23.63 -41.43
CA ASP A 504 -2.56 -23.35 -42.61
C ASP A 504 -3.01 -22.13 -43.47
N LYS A 505 -3.93 -21.31 -42.96
CA LYS A 505 -4.29 -20.05 -43.59
C LYS A 505 -3.22 -18.98 -43.32
N VAL A 506 -2.84 -18.27 -44.37
CA VAL A 506 -1.98 -17.11 -44.27
C VAL A 506 -2.84 -15.85 -44.14
N GLN A 507 -2.62 -15.10 -43.07
CA GLN A 507 -3.34 -13.85 -42.82
C GLN A 507 -2.38 -12.70 -42.53
N GLN A 508 -2.75 -11.50 -42.97
CA GLN A 508 -2.02 -10.29 -42.61
C GLN A 508 -2.45 -9.83 -41.22
N LEU A 509 -1.48 -9.69 -40.31
CA LEU A 509 -1.66 -9.17 -38.97
C LEU A 509 -0.86 -7.86 -38.80
N SER A 510 -1.24 -7.07 -37.80
CA SER A 510 -0.54 -5.80 -37.51
C SER A 510 -0.49 -5.53 -36.02
N ASN A 511 0.69 -5.33 -35.46
CA ASN A 511 0.85 -4.67 -34.17
C ASN A 511 0.74 -3.15 -34.36
N LEU A 512 0.24 -2.44 -33.35
CA LEU A 512 0.26 -0.97 -33.27
C LEU A 512 1.43 -0.57 -32.36
N VAL A 513 2.37 0.21 -32.89
CA VAL A 513 3.62 0.54 -32.19
C VAL A 513 3.83 2.06 -32.19
N GLY A 514 3.95 2.62 -31.00
CA GLY A 514 4.24 4.04 -30.77
C GLY A 514 5.47 4.23 -29.87
N LEU A 515 6.12 5.37 -29.99
CA LEU A 515 7.36 5.68 -29.25
C LEU A 515 7.24 6.96 -28.45
N ILE A 516 7.67 6.92 -27.20
CA ILE A 516 8.06 8.07 -26.38
C ILE A 516 9.59 8.08 -26.37
N PRO A 517 10.26 9.08 -27.01
CA PRO A 517 11.71 9.08 -27.14
C PRO A 517 12.41 9.28 -25.79
N GLY A 518 13.55 8.61 -25.61
CA GLY A 518 14.44 8.84 -24.49
C GLY A 518 15.33 10.06 -24.69
N SER A 519 15.78 10.67 -23.61
CA SER A 519 16.67 11.86 -23.63
C SER A 519 18.16 11.50 -23.66
N ASP A 520 18.53 10.26 -23.28
CA ASP A 520 19.92 9.81 -23.30
C ASP A 520 20.24 8.98 -24.56
N PRO A 521 21.08 9.47 -25.48
CA PRO A 521 21.46 8.72 -26.66
C PRO A 521 22.17 7.39 -26.37
N ALA A 522 22.83 7.25 -25.22
CA ALA A 522 23.51 6.00 -24.84
C ALA A 522 22.53 4.87 -24.51
N LEU A 523 21.29 5.20 -24.16
CA LEU A 523 20.22 4.27 -23.82
C LEU A 523 19.14 4.16 -24.93
N ALA A 524 19.35 4.82 -26.08
CA ALA A 524 18.37 4.91 -27.15
C ALA A 524 17.95 3.54 -27.75
N ASN A 525 18.82 2.54 -27.66
CA ASN A 525 18.55 1.17 -28.12
C ASN A 525 18.08 0.21 -27.02
N GLN A 526 17.76 0.72 -25.84
CA GLN A 526 17.32 -0.08 -24.68
C GLN A 526 15.91 0.36 -24.19
N PRO A 527 14.88 0.26 -25.01
CA PRO A 527 13.56 0.73 -24.64
C PRO A 527 12.90 -0.17 -23.58
N VAL A 528 12.05 0.47 -22.76
CA VAL A 528 11.01 -0.22 -21.98
C VAL A 528 9.81 -0.44 -22.88
N VAL A 529 9.23 -1.63 -22.86
CA VAL A 529 8.02 -1.95 -23.62
C VAL A 529 6.82 -2.01 -22.67
N LEU A 530 5.75 -1.30 -23.02
CA LEU A 530 4.44 -1.43 -22.38
C LEU A 530 3.49 -2.02 -23.43
N GLY A 531 2.84 -3.15 -23.10
CA GLY A 531 2.06 -3.91 -24.05
C GLY A 531 0.71 -4.38 -23.54
N ALA A 532 -0.24 -4.52 -24.47
CA ALA A 532 -1.53 -5.19 -24.28
C ALA A 532 -1.98 -5.74 -25.63
N HIS A 533 -2.62 -6.91 -25.69
CA HIS A 533 -3.21 -7.36 -26.96
C HIS A 533 -4.57 -6.70 -27.20
N TYR A 534 -4.98 -6.56 -28.46
CA TYR A 534 -6.24 -5.93 -28.83
C TYR A 534 -7.20 -6.85 -29.61
N ASP A 535 -6.73 -8.04 -29.99
CA ASP A 535 -7.59 -9.10 -30.53
C ASP A 535 -8.39 -9.78 -29.41
N HIS A 536 -9.36 -10.61 -29.80
CA HIS A 536 -10.11 -11.48 -28.89
C HIS A 536 -10.67 -12.66 -29.68
N LEU A 537 -11.48 -13.52 -29.07
CA LEU A 537 -12.00 -14.79 -29.62
C LEU A 537 -12.86 -14.66 -30.87
N GLY A 538 -13.41 -13.46 -31.16
CA GLY A 538 -14.25 -13.24 -32.35
C GLY A 538 -15.72 -13.58 -32.10
N LEU A 539 -16.28 -14.51 -32.88
CA LEU A 539 -17.69 -14.93 -32.80
C LEU A 539 -17.83 -16.36 -32.32
N ASP A 540 -18.89 -16.67 -31.57
CA ASP A 540 -19.24 -18.04 -31.23
C ASP A 540 -19.81 -18.81 -32.43
N GLU A 541 -20.13 -20.11 -32.28
CA GLU A 541 -20.69 -20.96 -33.31
C GLU A 541 -22.06 -20.47 -33.86
N ARG A 542 -22.75 -19.62 -33.12
CA ARG A 542 -24.04 -19.01 -33.48
C ARG A 542 -23.88 -17.64 -34.11
N GLY A 543 -22.63 -17.16 -34.29
CA GLY A 543 -22.31 -15.85 -34.81
C GLY A 543 -22.52 -14.72 -33.79
N ILE A 544 -22.55 -15.03 -32.46
CA ILE A 544 -22.62 -14.03 -31.43
C ILE A 544 -21.19 -13.62 -31.06
N PRO A 545 -20.88 -12.31 -31.01
CA PRO A 545 -19.54 -11.84 -30.71
C PRO A 545 -19.21 -11.98 -29.20
N PHE A 546 -17.95 -12.33 -28.91
CA PHE A 546 -17.35 -12.17 -27.60
C PHE A 546 -16.93 -10.72 -27.43
N PRO A 547 -17.46 -9.97 -26.43
CA PRO A 547 -17.12 -8.56 -26.29
C PRO A 547 -15.66 -8.33 -25.86
N GLY A 548 -15.13 -9.18 -24.98
CA GLY A 548 -13.76 -9.08 -24.47
C GLY A 548 -13.49 -7.75 -23.79
N ALA A 549 -14.35 -7.36 -22.85
CA ALA A 549 -14.21 -6.08 -22.16
C ALA A 549 -13.03 -6.11 -21.18
N ASP A 550 -12.94 -7.17 -20.37
CA ASP A 550 -11.78 -7.37 -19.53
C ASP A 550 -10.62 -7.95 -20.35
N ASP A 551 -10.89 -8.92 -21.18
CA ASP A 551 -9.93 -9.59 -22.04
C ASP A 551 -10.08 -9.17 -23.53
N ASN A 552 -9.34 -8.15 -24.05
CA ASN A 552 -8.43 -7.31 -23.31
C ASN A 552 -8.61 -5.82 -23.67
N ALA A 553 -9.88 -5.37 -23.79
CA ALA A 553 -10.13 -3.94 -23.97
C ALA A 553 -9.72 -3.13 -22.71
N SER A 554 -9.71 -3.76 -21.51
CA SER A 554 -9.26 -3.15 -20.27
C SER A 554 -7.79 -2.79 -20.32
N GLY A 555 -6.92 -3.73 -20.72
CA GLY A 555 -5.47 -3.50 -20.86
C GLY A 555 -5.16 -2.45 -21.94
N VAL A 556 -5.85 -2.48 -23.08
CA VAL A 556 -5.69 -1.45 -24.13
C VAL A 556 -6.12 -0.06 -23.63
N ALA A 557 -7.21 0.05 -22.87
CA ALA A 557 -7.65 1.32 -22.30
C ALA A 557 -6.61 1.92 -21.34
N VAL A 558 -6.06 1.11 -20.44
CA VAL A 558 -4.97 1.51 -19.54
C VAL A 558 -3.74 1.93 -20.33
N LEU A 559 -3.33 1.14 -21.33
CA LEU A 559 -2.17 1.42 -22.16
C LEU A 559 -2.28 2.79 -22.85
N ILE A 560 -3.44 3.13 -23.43
CA ILE A 560 -3.69 4.42 -24.10
C ILE A 560 -3.65 5.58 -23.11
N GLU A 561 -4.35 5.49 -21.99
CA GLU A 561 -4.43 6.59 -21.02
C GLU A 561 -3.08 6.85 -20.32
N VAL A 562 -2.33 5.80 -20.00
CA VAL A 562 -0.97 5.92 -19.45
C VAL A 562 -0.02 6.51 -20.49
N ALA A 563 -0.05 6.03 -21.73
CA ALA A 563 0.74 6.59 -22.82
C ALA A 563 0.42 8.09 -23.04
N ALA A 564 -0.86 8.48 -22.96
CA ALA A 564 -1.28 9.88 -23.09
C ALA A 564 -0.65 10.78 -22.01
N LYS A 565 -0.59 10.30 -20.79
CA LYS A 565 -0.02 11.05 -19.65
C LYS A 565 1.50 11.12 -19.73
N LEU A 566 2.15 9.98 -19.97
CA LEU A 566 3.61 9.91 -20.13
C LEU A 566 4.09 10.83 -21.26
N THR A 567 3.42 10.84 -22.41
CA THR A 567 3.79 11.69 -23.55
C THR A 567 3.73 13.18 -23.22
N ARG A 568 2.81 13.60 -22.34
CA ARG A 568 2.61 15.01 -21.99
C ARG A 568 3.48 15.49 -20.85
N ALA A 569 3.75 14.64 -19.87
CA ALA A 569 4.26 15.06 -18.57
C ALA A 569 5.59 14.42 -18.18
N PHE A 570 6.13 13.50 -19.00
CA PHE A 570 7.32 12.74 -18.66
C PHE A 570 8.35 12.75 -19.77
N THR A 571 9.61 13.01 -19.42
CA THR A 571 10.75 12.90 -20.33
C THR A 571 11.64 11.77 -19.83
N PRO A 572 11.51 10.55 -20.35
CA PRO A 572 12.30 9.42 -19.90
C PRO A 572 13.77 9.56 -20.32
N VAL A 573 14.67 8.94 -19.56
CA VAL A 573 16.10 8.83 -19.95
C VAL A 573 16.24 7.81 -21.08
N ARG A 574 15.56 6.65 -20.96
CA ARG A 574 15.49 5.64 -22.02
C ARG A 574 14.13 5.63 -22.74
N PRO A 575 14.05 5.23 -24.01
CA PRO A 575 12.78 5.24 -24.74
C PRO A 575 11.74 4.33 -24.11
N ILE A 576 10.45 4.70 -24.26
CA ILE A 576 9.32 3.82 -23.94
C ILE A 576 8.58 3.51 -25.23
N VAL A 577 8.42 2.22 -25.52
CA VAL A 577 7.67 1.72 -26.68
C VAL A 577 6.33 1.21 -26.22
N ILE A 578 5.26 1.73 -26.81
CA ILE A 578 3.87 1.37 -26.53
C ILE A 578 3.42 0.43 -27.63
N VAL A 579 2.97 -0.78 -27.28
CA VAL A 579 2.57 -1.79 -28.27
C VAL A 579 1.19 -2.35 -27.97
N ALA A 580 0.28 -2.27 -28.94
CA ALA A 580 -0.92 -3.10 -28.94
C ALA A 580 -0.68 -4.30 -29.85
N PHE A 581 -0.65 -5.51 -29.27
CA PHE A 581 -0.34 -6.76 -29.96
C PHE A 581 -1.57 -7.34 -30.66
N SER A 582 -1.36 -8.07 -31.76
CA SER A 582 -2.40 -8.79 -32.49
C SER A 582 -2.12 -10.29 -32.47
N GLY A 583 -3.17 -11.10 -32.32
CA GLY A 583 -3.07 -12.55 -32.38
C GLY A 583 -2.51 -13.20 -31.14
N GLU A 584 -2.73 -12.62 -30.00
CA GLU A 584 -2.44 -13.18 -28.71
C GLU A 584 -3.20 -14.49 -28.51
N GLU A 585 -4.53 -14.43 -28.70
CA GLU A 585 -5.50 -15.53 -28.60
C GLU A 585 -5.21 -16.72 -29.54
N SER A 586 -4.42 -16.45 -30.60
CA SER A 586 -3.97 -17.46 -31.57
C SER A 586 -2.51 -17.89 -31.34
N GLY A 587 -1.99 -17.75 -30.14
CA GLY A 587 -0.69 -18.23 -29.73
C GLY A 587 0.41 -17.19 -29.73
N LEU A 588 0.13 -15.99 -29.23
CA LEU A 588 1.10 -14.90 -29.03
C LEU A 588 1.77 -14.43 -30.32
N LEU A 589 1.05 -14.44 -31.44
CA LEU A 589 1.64 -14.19 -32.77
C LEU A 589 2.28 -12.81 -32.89
N GLY A 590 1.62 -11.80 -32.30
CA GLY A 590 2.08 -10.41 -32.35
C GLY A 590 3.33 -10.16 -31.54
N SER A 591 3.35 -10.59 -30.30
CA SER A 591 4.51 -10.40 -29.43
C SER A 591 5.71 -11.23 -29.89
N LYS A 592 5.51 -12.47 -30.33
CA LYS A 592 6.56 -13.30 -30.95
C LYS A 592 7.18 -12.61 -32.17
N HIS A 593 6.34 -12.06 -33.05
CA HIS A 593 6.81 -11.32 -34.21
C HIS A 593 7.56 -10.05 -33.83
N PHE A 594 7.02 -9.30 -32.88
CA PHE A 594 7.63 -8.05 -32.40
C PHE A 594 9.03 -8.26 -31.81
N VAL A 595 9.21 -9.29 -30.98
CA VAL A 595 10.52 -9.58 -30.36
C VAL A 595 11.53 -10.16 -31.37
N SER A 596 11.08 -11.06 -32.26
CA SER A 596 11.96 -11.69 -33.25
C SER A 596 12.32 -10.80 -34.44
N SER A 597 11.46 -9.84 -34.76
CA SER A 597 11.58 -8.95 -35.90
C SER A 597 11.09 -7.54 -35.55
N PRO A 598 11.75 -6.84 -34.63
CA PRO A 598 11.34 -5.50 -34.20
C PRO A 598 11.35 -4.53 -35.39
N PRO A 599 10.53 -3.46 -35.36
CA PRO A 599 10.52 -2.46 -36.42
C PRO A 599 11.93 -1.95 -36.69
N SER A 600 12.39 -2.04 -37.97
CA SER A 600 13.77 -1.72 -38.38
C SER A 600 14.23 -0.31 -37.98
N ALA A 601 13.31 0.63 -37.89
CA ALA A 601 13.60 1.99 -37.45
C ALA A 601 13.92 2.14 -35.95
N LEU A 602 13.74 1.09 -35.12
CA LEU A 602 14.28 1.03 -33.76
C LEU A 602 15.79 0.69 -33.75
N GLY A 603 16.36 0.27 -34.91
CA GLY A 603 17.76 -0.15 -35.01
C GLY A 603 18.02 -1.52 -34.38
N ASP A 604 19.27 -1.72 -33.96
CA ASP A 604 19.67 -2.93 -33.19
C ASP A 604 19.24 -2.76 -31.73
N VAL A 605 17.99 -3.20 -31.43
CA VAL A 605 17.35 -2.96 -30.18
C VAL A 605 17.62 -4.11 -29.20
N GLY A 606 18.08 -3.76 -28.00
CA GLY A 606 18.14 -4.65 -26.84
C GLY A 606 17.10 -4.22 -25.80
N PHE A 607 15.89 -4.79 -25.86
CA PHE A 607 14.81 -4.42 -24.95
C PHE A 607 15.26 -4.49 -23.50
N TYR A 608 15.02 -3.40 -22.75
CA TYR A 608 15.44 -3.28 -21.36
C TYR A 608 14.52 -4.08 -20.41
N ALA A 609 13.22 -3.92 -20.58
CA ALA A 609 12.18 -4.59 -19.80
C ALA A 609 10.83 -4.53 -20.53
N MET A 610 9.89 -5.39 -20.13
CA MET A 610 8.52 -5.35 -20.65
C MET A 610 7.52 -5.45 -19.50
N ILE A 611 6.42 -4.66 -19.60
CA ILE A 611 5.24 -4.78 -18.75
C ILE A 611 4.04 -5.07 -19.64
N ASN A 612 3.39 -6.19 -19.40
CA ASN A 612 2.19 -6.64 -20.10
C ASN A 612 0.94 -6.36 -19.28
N LEU A 613 -0.13 -6.00 -19.94
CA LEU A 613 -1.48 -5.80 -19.39
C LEU A 613 -2.44 -6.77 -20.07
N ASP A 614 -3.10 -7.60 -19.29
CA ASP A 614 -4.09 -8.53 -19.80
C ASP A 614 -5.09 -8.89 -18.71
N ALA A 615 -6.40 -8.70 -18.98
CA ALA A 615 -7.50 -8.88 -18.05
C ALA A 615 -7.28 -8.16 -16.71
N VAL A 616 -7.21 -6.83 -16.76
CA VAL A 616 -6.87 -5.96 -15.59
C VAL A 616 -8.06 -5.18 -15.03
N GLY A 617 -9.26 -5.36 -15.57
CA GLY A 617 -10.45 -4.57 -15.24
C GLY A 617 -11.36 -5.14 -14.14
N ARG A 618 -10.95 -6.19 -13.42
CA ARG A 618 -11.76 -6.83 -12.37
C ARG A 618 -11.04 -6.87 -11.03
N LEU A 619 -10.41 -5.76 -10.64
CA LEU A 619 -9.63 -5.71 -9.39
C LEU A 619 -10.54 -5.84 -8.14
N GLU A 620 -11.66 -5.13 -8.08
CA GLU A 620 -12.71 -5.25 -7.06
C GLU A 620 -12.17 -5.29 -5.61
N GLY A 621 -11.19 -4.42 -5.32
CA GLY A 621 -10.49 -4.37 -4.02
C GLY A 621 -9.48 -5.49 -3.75
N ARG A 622 -9.25 -6.39 -4.71
CA ARG A 622 -8.23 -7.45 -4.62
C ARG A 622 -6.83 -6.88 -4.91
N LYS A 623 -5.80 -7.63 -4.55
CA LYS A 623 -4.42 -7.30 -4.91
C LYS A 623 -4.18 -7.52 -6.41
N LEU A 624 -3.45 -6.61 -7.03
CA LEU A 624 -3.01 -6.76 -8.42
C LEU A 624 -1.98 -7.90 -8.51
N GLN A 625 -2.25 -8.90 -9.33
CA GLN A 625 -1.33 -10.01 -9.56
C GLN A 625 -0.23 -9.58 -10.55
N VAL A 626 1.03 -9.83 -10.19
CA VAL A 626 2.22 -9.48 -10.99
C VAL A 626 3.02 -10.73 -11.25
N PHE A 627 2.77 -11.41 -12.37
CA PHE A 627 3.50 -12.60 -12.82
C PHE A 627 4.83 -12.22 -13.48
N GLY A 628 5.81 -13.15 -13.52
CA GLY A 628 7.12 -12.90 -14.08
C GLY A 628 8.05 -12.07 -13.19
N SER A 629 7.67 -11.80 -11.95
CA SER A 629 8.45 -11.01 -11.00
C SER A 629 9.80 -11.64 -10.64
N GLU A 630 9.98 -12.93 -10.87
CA GLU A 630 11.24 -13.65 -10.73
C GLU A 630 12.23 -13.38 -11.87
N SER A 631 11.85 -12.71 -12.95
CA SER A 631 12.71 -12.45 -14.11
C SER A 631 13.78 -11.39 -13.88
N ALA A 632 13.64 -10.54 -12.86
CA ALA A 632 14.69 -9.64 -12.38
C ALA A 632 14.55 -9.37 -10.88
N TYR A 633 15.68 -9.13 -10.22
CA TYR A 633 15.75 -8.89 -8.77
C TYR A 633 14.95 -7.67 -8.31
N GLU A 634 14.84 -6.66 -9.14
CA GLU A 634 14.21 -5.38 -8.81
C GLU A 634 12.68 -5.42 -8.79
N TRP A 635 12.04 -6.38 -9.48
CA TRP A 635 10.58 -6.42 -9.63
C TRP A 635 9.80 -6.47 -8.31
N PRO A 636 10.15 -7.34 -7.34
CA PRO A 636 9.43 -7.38 -6.06
C PRO A 636 9.49 -6.06 -5.28
N PHE A 637 10.65 -5.41 -5.27
CA PHE A 637 10.85 -4.14 -4.56
C PHE A 637 10.11 -3.00 -5.24
N MET A 638 10.14 -2.96 -6.58
CA MET A 638 9.39 -1.99 -7.37
C MET A 638 7.88 -2.15 -7.12
N ALA A 639 7.35 -3.36 -7.22
CA ALA A 639 5.92 -3.63 -7.01
C ALA A 639 5.47 -3.28 -5.59
N GLN A 640 6.27 -3.60 -4.57
CA GLN A 640 5.98 -3.24 -3.18
C GLN A 640 6.01 -1.71 -2.98
N GLY A 641 7.02 -1.03 -3.53
CA GLY A 641 7.15 0.43 -3.44
C GLY A 641 5.99 1.16 -4.11
N ILE A 642 5.59 0.73 -5.31
CA ILE A 642 4.44 1.27 -6.02
C ILE A 642 3.16 1.05 -5.23
N GLY A 643 2.92 -0.19 -4.75
CA GLY A 643 1.75 -0.51 -3.95
C GLY A 643 1.61 0.37 -2.72
N TYR A 644 2.74 0.65 -2.05
CA TYR A 644 2.77 1.58 -0.91
C TYR A 644 2.45 3.02 -1.30
N THR A 645 2.92 3.46 -2.48
CA THR A 645 2.74 4.85 -2.94
C THR A 645 1.32 5.15 -3.41
N ILE A 646 0.69 4.18 -4.11
CA ILE A 646 -0.62 4.40 -4.76
C ILE A 646 -1.79 3.70 -4.08
N GLY A 647 -1.54 2.90 -3.04
CA GLY A 647 -2.57 2.14 -2.33
C GLY A 647 -3.09 0.89 -3.04
N VAL A 648 -2.54 0.50 -4.20
CA VAL A 648 -2.87 -0.74 -4.89
C VAL A 648 -1.82 -1.80 -4.58
N GLU A 649 -2.13 -2.69 -3.65
CA GLU A 649 -1.20 -3.74 -3.25
C GLU A 649 -0.99 -4.75 -4.37
N SER A 650 0.26 -5.22 -4.50
CA SER A 650 0.64 -6.25 -5.47
C SER A 650 0.75 -7.62 -4.80
N GLN A 651 0.30 -8.65 -5.49
CA GLN A 651 0.57 -10.05 -5.17
C GLN A 651 1.55 -10.60 -6.20
N LEU A 652 2.64 -11.18 -5.73
CA LEU A 652 3.70 -11.76 -6.56
C LEU A 652 3.60 -13.29 -6.49
N PRO A 653 2.90 -13.94 -7.42
CA PRO A 653 2.86 -15.40 -7.46
C PRO A 653 4.25 -15.93 -7.81
N GLY A 654 4.79 -16.86 -7.02
CA GLY A 654 6.15 -17.41 -7.18
C GLY A 654 6.34 -18.35 -8.37
N GLN A 655 5.39 -18.36 -9.33
CA GLN A 655 5.44 -19.17 -10.55
C GLN A 655 5.06 -18.30 -11.74
N THR A 656 5.87 -18.33 -12.79
CA THR A 656 5.50 -17.73 -14.08
C THR A 656 4.48 -18.62 -14.78
N ILE A 657 3.30 -18.10 -15.04
CA ILE A 657 2.31 -18.75 -15.90
C ILE A 657 2.53 -18.23 -17.32
N ALA A 658 2.80 -19.13 -18.26
CA ALA A 658 2.94 -18.80 -19.69
C ALA A 658 1.56 -18.51 -20.30
N SER A 659 0.95 -17.39 -19.94
CA SER A 659 -0.44 -17.11 -20.24
C SER A 659 -0.68 -15.87 -21.12
N SER A 660 0.33 -15.04 -21.43
CA SER A 660 0.16 -13.82 -22.24
C SER A 660 1.48 -13.33 -22.86
N ASP A 661 1.45 -12.18 -23.52
CA ASP A 661 2.51 -11.64 -24.40
C ASP A 661 3.89 -11.44 -23.74
N HIS A 662 3.95 -11.27 -22.41
CA HIS A 662 5.21 -11.17 -21.65
C HIS A 662 6.13 -12.40 -21.85
N VAL A 663 5.56 -13.57 -22.11
CA VAL A 663 6.29 -14.83 -22.34
C VAL A 663 7.20 -14.75 -23.56
N SER A 664 6.77 -14.04 -24.61
CA SER A 664 7.59 -13.85 -25.79
C SER A 664 8.89 -13.10 -25.47
N PHE A 665 8.86 -12.16 -24.53
CA PHE A 665 10.01 -11.42 -24.06
C PHE A 665 10.90 -12.26 -23.13
N LEU A 666 10.30 -12.97 -22.14
CA LEU A 666 11.03 -13.86 -21.25
C LEU A 666 11.82 -14.91 -22.04
N ASN A 667 11.22 -15.54 -23.06
CA ASN A 667 11.86 -16.54 -23.92
C ASN A 667 13.01 -15.96 -24.76
N ASN A 668 13.07 -14.63 -24.92
CA ASN A 668 14.16 -13.93 -25.59
C ASN A 668 15.14 -13.25 -24.62
N GLY A 669 15.11 -13.63 -23.34
CA GLY A 669 16.05 -13.13 -22.32
C GLY A 669 15.78 -11.73 -21.84
N VAL A 670 14.59 -11.16 -22.10
CA VAL A 670 14.16 -9.84 -21.65
C VAL A 670 13.34 -9.99 -20.37
N PRO A 671 13.71 -9.35 -19.27
CA PRO A 671 12.90 -9.39 -18.04
C PRO A 671 11.53 -8.76 -18.30
N ALA A 672 10.48 -9.49 -17.95
CA ALA A 672 9.11 -9.07 -18.24
C ALA A 672 8.16 -9.46 -17.09
N ILE A 673 7.20 -8.59 -16.83
CA ILE A 673 6.10 -8.84 -15.90
C ILE A 673 4.75 -8.70 -16.60
N HIS A 674 3.75 -9.39 -16.03
CA HIS A 674 2.38 -9.38 -16.52
C HIS A 674 1.45 -8.97 -15.37
N LEU A 675 0.67 -7.92 -15.60
CA LEU A 675 -0.35 -7.40 -14.70
C LEU A 675 -1.69 -8.06 -15.00
N PHE A 676 -2.34 -8.58 -13.96
CA PHE A 676 -3.58 -9.34 -14.05
C PHE A 676 -4.48 -9.08 -12.84
N SER A 677 -5.76 -8.88 -13.03
CA SER A 677 -6.72 -8.66 -11.94
C SER A 677 -7.29 -9.95 -11.33
N GLY A 678 -6.97 -11.08 -11.94
CA GLY A 678 -7.47 -12.40 -11.55
C GLY A 678 -8.61 -12.91 -12.42
N LEU A 679 -8.75 -14.23 -12.50
CA LEU A 679 -9.84 -14.86 -13.23
C LEU A 679 -11.19 -14.56 -12.60
N HIS A 680 -12.19 -14.45 -13.47
CA HIS A 680 -13.60 -14.28 -13.12
C HIS A 680 -14.50 -15.18 -13.98
N THR A 681 -15.77 -15.31 -13.59
CA THR A 681 -16.73 -16.22 -14.23
C THR A 681 -17.10 -15.84 -15.67
N ASP A 682 -16.82 -14.60 -16.08
CA ASP A 682 -17.11 -14.07 -17.42
C ASP A 682 -15.93 -14.23 -18.39
N TYR A 683 -14.75 -14.67 -17.93
CA TYR A 683 -13.54 -14.81 -18.76
C TYR A 683 -13.79 -15.75 -19.95
N HIS A 684 -13.43 -15.31 -21.16
CA HIS A 684 -13.69 -15.99 -22.44
C HIS A 684 -15.19 -16.28 -22.68
N ARG A 685 -16.06 -15.33 -22.27
CA ARG A 685 -17.53 -15.48 -22.43
C ARG A 685 -18.16 -14.25 -23.05
N ILE A 686 -19.38 -14.49 -23.62
CA ILE A 686 -20.24 -13.42 -24.14
C ILE A 686 -20.64 -12.43 -23.04
N SER A 687 -20.60 -12.85 -21.77
CA SER A 687 -20.91 -12.00 -20.62
C SER A 687 -19.79 -11.06 -20.19
N ASP A 688 -18.57 -11.17 -20.76
CA ASP A 688 -17.47 -10.21 -20.52
C ASP A 688 -17.76 -8.87 -21.20
N SER A 689 -18.49 -8.01 -20.51
CA SER A 689 -19.01 -6.76 -21.03
C SER A 689 -18.50 -5.53 -20.25
N ALA A 690 -18.46 -4.37 -20.89
CA ALA A 690 -18.00 -3.10 -20.32
C ALA A 690 -18.70 -2.73 -19.01
N THR A 691 -19.99 -3.08 -18.84
CA THR A 691 -20.75 -2.76 -17.63
C THR A 691 -20.36 -3.57 -16.41
N ARG A 692 -19.51 -4.58 -16.57
CA ARG A 692 -19.05 -5.45 -15.47
C ARG A 692 -17.66 -5.11 -14.98
N LEU A 693 -16.98 -4.12 -15.58
CA LEU A 693 -15.63 -3.73 -15.16
C LEU A 693 -15.65 -2.85 -13.91
N ASP A 694 -14.63 -3.01 -13.10
CA ASP A 694 -14.27 -2.12 -11.98
C ASP A 694 -13.39 -0.98 -12.50
N TYR A 695 -14.01 0.11 -12.94
CA TYR A 695 -13.28 1.25 -13.51
C TYR A 695 -12.47 2.03 -12.48
N GLU A 696 -12.84 2.00 -11.19
CA GLU A 696 -12.04 2.58 -10.12
C GLU A 696 -10.77 1.76 -9.88
N GLY A 697 -10.91 0.43 -9.80
CA GLY A 697 -9.76 -0.47 -9.76
C GLY A 697 -8.87 -0.34 -11.00
N LEU A 698 -9.47 -0.17 -12.18
CA LEU A 698 -8.74 0.03 -13.43
C LEU A 698 -7.94 1.35 -13.44
N SER A 699 -8.46 2.42 -12.82
CA SER A 699 -7.73 3.68 -12.55
C SER A 699 -6.50 3.43 -11.65
N GLY A 700 -6.65 2.56 -10.65
CA GLY A 700 -5.55 2.11 -9.81
C GLY A 700 -4.47 1.38 -10.59
N VAL A 701 -4.85 0.45 -11.48
CA VAL A 701 -3.91 -0.27 -12.37
C VAL A 701 -3.19 0.70 -13.32
N ALA A 702 -3.89 1.69 -13.87
CA ALA A 702 -3.27 2.74 -14.71
C ALA A 702 -2.23 3.54 -13.92
N SER A 703 -2.54 3.89 -12.67
CA SER A 703 -1.60 4.57 -11.78
C SER A 703 -0.38 3.70 -11.46
N TRP A 704 -0.59 2.40 -11.26
CA TRP A 704 0.48 1.43 -11.04
C TRP A 704 1.43 1.33 -12.24
N LEU A 705 0.87 1.20 -13.46
CA LEU A 705 1.64 1.12 -14.70
C LEU A 705 2.44 2.40 -14.95
N GLU A 706 1.86 3.58 -14.68
CA GLU A 706 2.57 4.85 -14.83
C GLU A 706 3.80 4.92 -13.92
N GLU A 707 3.66 4.61 -12.63
CA GLU A 707 4.78 4.61 -11.68
C GLU A 707 5.88 3.63 -12.10
N ALA A 708 5.50 2.42 -12.53
CA ALA A 708 6.45 1.44 -13.03
C ALA A 708 7.18 1.92 -14.30
N ALA A 709 6.45 2.50 -15.25
CA ALA A 709 7.01 3.04 -16.48
C ALA A 709 7.96 4.22 -16.21
N MET A 710 7.61 5.10 -15.26
CA MET A 710 8.46 6.21 -14.85
C MET A 710 9.73 5.71 -14.16
N TYR A 711 9.61 4.76 -13.24
CA TYR A 711 10.76 4.15 -12.57
C TYR A 711 11.74 3.53 -13.57
N LEU A 712 11.26 2.69 -14.49
CA LEU A 712 12.08 2.04 -15.49
C LEU A 712 12.63 3.02 -16.53
N GLY A 713 11.83 4.00 -16.94
CA GLY A 713 12.21 5.04 -17.91
C GLY A 713 13.29 5.99 -17.43
N GLN A 714 13.41 6.21 -16.10
CA GLN A 714 14.42 7.05 -15.48
C GLN A 714 15.67 6.29 -15.03
N ARG A 715 15.63 4.97 -14.98
CA ARG A 715 16.73 4.17 -14.49
C ARG A 715 17.84 4.06 -15.52
N SER A 716 19.07 4.46 -15.18
CA SER A 716 20.26 4.32 -16.04
C SER A 716 20.90 2.93 -15.93
N GLU A 717 20.88 2.33 -14.72
CA GLU A 717 21.50 1.03 -14.46
C GLU A 717 20.70 -0.13 -15.09
N PRO A 718 21.38 -1.21 -15.50
CA PRO A 718 20.71 -2.42 -15.96
C PRO A 718 19.92 -3.09 -14.83
N LEU A 719 18.85 -3.81 -15.17
CA LEU A 719 18.19 -4.71 -14.24
C LEU A 719 19.09 -5.96 -14.02
N ARG A 720 19.06 -6.48 -12.79
CA ARG A 720 19.72 -7.75 -12.45
C ARG A 720 18.82 -8.90 -12.88
N VAL A 721 19.03 -9.36 -14.12
CA VAL A 721 18.24 -10.42 -14.74
C VAL A 721 18.49 -11.77 -14.07
N THR A 722 17.41 -12.48 -13.70
CA THR A 722 17.44 -13.77 -12.96
C THR A 722 16.80 -14.93 -13.75
N LEU A 723 16.55 -14.74 -15.04
CA LEU A 723 15.86 -15.68 -15.93
C LEU A 723 16.47 -17.10 -15.99
N ALA A 724 17.76 -17.27 -15.70
CA ALA A 724 18.42 -18.57 -15.72
C ALA A 724 17.93 -19.54 -14.61
N ASN A 725 17.20 -19.02 -13.61
CA ASN A 725 16.70 -19.77 -12.47
C ASN A 725 15.16 -19.89 -12.44
N ALA A 726 14.47 -19.27 -13.37
CA ALA A 726 13.01 -19.33 -13.43
C ALA A 726 12.58 -20.57 -14.23
N PRO A 727 11.84 -21.52 -13.64
CA PRO A 727 11.21 -22.58 -14.43
C PRO A 727 10.13 -21.94 -15.29
N VAL A 728 10.40 -21.77 -16.58
CA VAL A 728 9.36 -21.45 -17.55
C VAL A 728 8.48 -22.68 -17.66
N VAL A 729 7.41 -22.71 -16.88
CA VAL A 729 6.35 -23.70 -17.09
C VAL A 729 5.61 -23.26 -18.35
N VAL A 730 6.07 -23.74 -19.47
CA VAL A 730 5.31 -23.70 -20.70
C VAL A 730 4.11 -24.60 -20.48
N ALA A 731 2.96 -24.03 -20.11
CA ALA A 731 1.71 -24.73 -20.33
C ALA A 731 1.64 -24.93 -21.86
N PRO A 732 1.63 -26.15 -22.37
CA PRO A 732 1.38 -26.33 -23.79
C PRO A 732 -0.03 -25.78 -24.01
N LEU A 733 -0.14 -24.68 -24.72
CA LEU A 733 -1.33 -24.31 -25.48
C LEU A 733 -1.47 -25.41 -26.55
N GLY A 734 -1.72 -26.64 -26.13
CA GLY A 734 -1.90 -27.79 -27.00
C GLY A 734 -3.27 -27.64 -27.62
N SER A 735 -3.29 -27.70 -28.93
CA SER A 735 -4.41 -27.76 -29.83
C SER A 735 -5.38 -28.95 -29.59
N GLU A 736 -5.26 -29.72 -28.53
CA GLU A 736 -6.26 -30.70 -28.15
C GLU A 736 -7.26 -30.04 -27.19
N GLU A 737 -8.42 -29.70 -27.74
CA GLU A 737 -9.54 -29.16 -26.99
C GLU A 737 -9.90 -30.11 -25.83
N ARG A 738 -9.83 -29.59 -24.62
CA ARG A 738 -10.36 -30.25 -23.45
C ARG A 738 -11.88 -30.27 -23.56
N GLY A 739 -12.46 -31.40 -23.96
CA GLY A 739 -13.91 -31.53 -24.18
C GLY A 739 -14.72 -31.42 -22.88
N ALA A 740 -14.19 -31.99 -21.77
CA ALA A 740 -14.90 -32.08 -20.49
C ALA A 740 -14.47 -30.96 -19.51
N SER A 741 -15.42 -30.45 -18.74
CA SER A 741 -15.19 -29.37 -17.75
C SER A 741 -15.99 -29.63 -16.48
N LEU A 742 -15.42 -29.24 -15.34
CA LEU A 742 -16.11 -29.12 -14.07
C LEU A 742 -16.86 -27.79 -13.95
N GLY A 743 -16.38 -26.74 -14.62
CA GLY A 743 -16.93 -25.39 -14.49
C GLY A 743 -16.42 -24.63 -13.25
N THR A 744 -15.21 -24.93 -12.80
CA THR A 744 -14.51 -24.20 -11.76
C THR A 744 -13.67 -23.08 -12.35
N VAL A 745 -13.55 -21.96 -11.62
CA VAL A 745 -12.62 -20.86 -11.90
C VAL A 745 -11.45 -20.99 -10.93
N PRO A 746 -10.26 -21.42 -11.39
CA PRO A 746 -9.12 -21.62 -10.52
C PRO A 746 -8.47 -20.31 -10.10
N ASP A 747 -7.83 -20.32 -8.93
CA ASP A 747 -6.99 -19.23 -8.44
C ASP A 747 -5.54 -19.45 -8.88
N PHE A 748 -5.08 -18.69 -9.86
CA PHE A 748 -3.72 -18.78 -10.37
C PHE A 748 -2.65 -18.26 -9.38
N ALA A 749 -3.05 -17.48 -8.39
CA ALA A 749 -2.15 -16.92 -7.39
C ALA A 749 -2.02 -17.81 -6.14
N TYR A 750 -2.70 -18.95 -6.10
CA TYR A 750 -2.65 -19.88 -4.98
C TYR A 750 -1.32 -20.66 -4.98
N VAL A 751 -0.56 -20.53 -3.89
CA VAL A 751 0.72 -21.22 -3.66
C VAL A 751 0.54 -22.26 -2.54
N GLY A 752 -0.16 -23.34 -2.84
CA GLY A 752 -0.40 -24.42 -1.89
C GLY A 752 -0.64 -25.73 -2.62
N ALA A 753 -0.75 -26.84 -1.89
CA ALA A 753 -1.14 -28.12 -2.47
C ALA A 753 -2.60 -28.07 -2.93
N GLY A 754 -2.89 -28.61 -4.13
CA GLY A 754 -4.23 -28.61 -4.71
C GLY A 754 -4.52 -27.41 -5.59
N VAL A 755 -5.80 -27.23 -5.97
CA VAL A 755 -6.27 -26.09 -6.74
C VAL A 755 -7.38 -25.37 -5.98
N ARG A 756 -7.09 -24.18 -5.49
CA ARG A 756 -8.11 -23.28 -4.92
C ARG A 756 -8.96 -22.71 -6.05
N ILE A 757 -10.27 -22.59 -5.82
CA ILE A 757 -11.19 -21.98 -6.79
C ILE A 757 -11.65 -20.61 -6.32
N THR A 758 -11.66 -19.62 -7.21
CA THR A 758 -12.18 -18.27 -6.98
C THR A 758 -13.66 -18.15 -7.28
N GLY A 759 -14.22 -19.11 -8.00
CA GLY A 759 -15.64 -19.14 -8.36
C GLY A 759 -16.08 -20.41 -9.03
N VAL A 760 -17.37 -20.52 -9.22
CA VAL A 760 -18.05 -21.65 -9.89
C VAL A 760 -18.96 -21.07 -10.96
N ILE A 761 -18.89 -21.65 -12.14
CA ILE A 761 -19.72 -21.25 -13.29
C ILE A 761 -21.17 -21.70 -13.03
N PRO A 762 -22.16 -20.81 -13.10
CA PRO A 762 -23.56 -21.18 -12.96
C PRO A 762 -23.99 -22.29 -13.94
N ASP A 763 -24.86 -23.20 -13.50
CA ASP A 763 -25.34 -24.38 -14.24
C ASP A 763 -24.25 -25.36 -14.70
N SER A 764 -23.05 -25.30 -14.09
CA SER A 764 -21.95 -26.24 -14.36
C SER A 764 -22.01 -27.49 -13.47
N ALA A 765 -21.12 -28.46 -13.77
CA ALA A 765 -20.97 -29.67 -12.94
C ALA A 765 -20.56 -29.32 -11.49
N ALA A 766 -19.69 -28.32 -11.31
CA ALA A 766 -19.26 -27.87 -10.01
C ALA A 766 -20.39 -27.16 -9.23
N ASP A 767 -21.20 -26.35 -9.91
CA ASP A 767 -22.36 -25.68 -9.33
C ASP A 767 -23.44 -26.71 -8.86
N ALA A 768 -23.70 -27.68 -9.70
CA ALA A 768 -24.69 -28.74 -9.40
C ALA A 768 -24.35 -29.56 -8.15
N VAL A 769 -23.07 -29.68 -7.79
CA VAL A 769 -22.60 -30.42 -6.60
C VAL A 769 -22.22 -29.53 -5.44
N GLY A 770 -22.44 -28.21 -5.56
CA GLY A 770 -22.27 -27.23 -4.49
C GLY A 770 -20.83 -26.91 -4.15
N LEU A 771 -19.92 -26.91 -5.12
CA LEU A 771 -18.59 -26.30 -4.96
C LEU A 771 -18.74 -24.78 -4.73
N ARG A 772 -17.80 -24.19 -4.00
CA ARG A 772 -17.85 -22.78 -3.60
C ARG A 772 -16.50 -22.12 -3.75
N GLN A 773 -16.50 -20.79 -3.82
CA GLN A 773 -15.29 -19.99 -3.68
C GLN A 773 -14.49 -20.40 -2.44
N ASN A 774 -13.17 -20.44 -2.58
CA ASN A 774 -12.18 -20.86 -1.60
C ASN A 774 -12.12 -22.37 -1.30
N ASP A 775 -12.91 -23.22 -1.95
CA ASP A 775 -12.68 -24.67 -1.93
C ASP A 775 -11.32 -24.99 -2.59
N ILE A 776 -10.56 -25.94 -2.03
CA ILE A 776 -9.27 -26.38 -2.58
C ILE A 776 -9.44 -27.83 -3.04
N ILE A 777 -9.42 -28.07 -4.34
CA ILE A 777 -9.52 -29.41 -4.95
C ILE A 777 -8.23 -30.17 -4.73
N MET A 778 -8.28 -31.29 -4.02
CA MET A 778 -7.12 -32.09 -3.63
C MET A 778 -6.98 -33.37 -4.46
N SER A 779 -8.09 -33.95 -4.95
CA SER A 779 -8.03 -35.15 -5.81
C SER A 779 -9.24 -35.24 -6.75
N LEU A 780 -9.04 -35.95 -7.89
CA LEU A 780 -10.10 -36.37 -8.81
C LEU A 780 -10.02 -37.90 -8.99
N ASN A 781 -11.11 -38.61 -8.66
CA ASN A 781 -11.17 -40.08 -8.66
C ASN A 781 -9.96 -40.72 -7.92
N GLY A 782 -9.55 -40.14 -6.79
CA GLY A 782 -8.42 -40.61 -5.99
C GLY A 782 -7.04 -40.30 -6.58
N GLN A 783 -6.95 -39.59 -7.72
CA GLN A 783 -5.69 -39.11 -8.27
C GLN A 783 -5.40 -37.73 -7.69
N THR A 784 -4.24 -37.58 -7.04
CA THR A 784 -3.88 -36.35 -6.34
C THR A 784 -3.72 -35.17 -7.30
N VAL A 785 -4.33 -34.06 -6.95
CA VAL A 785 -4.15 -32.76 -7.59
C VAL A 785 -3.12 -31.97 -6.76
N THR A 786 -1.90 -31.81 -7.29
CA THR A 786 -0.84 -31.06 -6.61
C THR A 786 -0.87 -29.58 -6.95
N ASP A 787 -1.29 -29.26 -8.17
CA ASP A 787 -1.25 -27.91 -8.77
C ASP A 787 -2.25 -27.81 -9.95
N LEU A 788 -2.33 -26.63 -10.53
CA LEU A 788 -3.23 -26.36 -11.66
C LEU A 788 -2.89 -27.19 -12.91
N GLN A 789 -1.60 -27.48 -13.16
CA GLN A 789 -1.17 -28.29 -14.30
C GLN A 789 -1.67 -29.72 -14.16
N THR A 790 -1.49 -30.33 -12.98
CA THR A 790 -1.99 -31.66 -12.66
C THR A 790 -3.49 -31.74 -12.79
N TYR A 791 -4.21 -30.72 -12.27
CA TYR A 791 -5.66 -30.60 -12.39
C TYR A 791 -6.12 -30.55 -13.83
N SER A 792 -5.48 -29.72 -14.66
CA SER A 792 -5.81 -29.58 -16.07
C SER A 792 -5.53 -30.87 -16.85
N ASN A 793 -4.40 -31.55 -16.56
CA ASN A 793 -4.05 -32.80 -17.22
C ASN A 793 -5.04 -33.92 -16.87
N LEU A 794 -5.46 -34.02 -15.61
CA LEU A 794 -6.47 -34.99 -15.18
C LEU A 794 -7.81 -34.77 -15.89
N LEU A 795 -8.28 -33.51 -16.00
CA LEU A 795 -9.52 -33.21 -16.70
C LEU A 795 -9.48 -33.52 -18.20
N ARG A 796 -8.31 -33.53 -18.83
CA ARG A 796 -8.15 -33.95 -20.24
C ARG A 796 -8.34 -35.47 -20.44
N THR A 797 -8.18 -36.28 -19.40
CA THR A 797 -8.34 -37.74 -19.49
C THR A 797 -9.82 -38.18 -19.44
N TYR A 798 -10.76 -37.27 -19.13
CA TYR A 798 -12.16 -37.54 -18.99
C TYR A 798 -12.98 -37.07 -20.19
N ALA A 799 -14.09 -37.75 -20.48
CA ALA A 799 -15.06 -37.40 -21.49
C ALA A 799 -16.24 -36.62 -20.89
N ILE A 800 -17.02 -35.94 -21.74
CA ILE A 800 -18.30 -35.33 -21.37
C ILE A 800 -19.25 -36.44 -20.91
N GLY A 801 -19.86 -36.27 -19.74
CA GLY A 801 -20.75 -37.25 -19.11
C GLY A 801 -20.05 -38.20 -18.13
N ASP A 802 -18.72 -38.17 -18.04
CA ASP A 802 -17.98 -38.95 -17.03
C ASP A 802 -18.31 -38.45 -15.62
N VAL A 803 -18.42 -39.42 -14.72
CA VAL A 803 -18.69 -39.17 -13.30
C VAL A 803 -17.37 -39.20 -12.53
N VAL A 804 -17.04 -38.09 -11.87
CA VAL A 804 -15.77 -37.93 -11.11
C VAL A 804 -16.07 -37.68 -9.64
N ALA A 805 -15.38 -38.43 -8.76
CA ALA A 805 -15.34 -38.14 -7.33
C ALA A 805 -14.29 -37.07 -7.07
N ILE A 806 -14.65 -35.99 -6.36
CA ILE A 806 -13.80 -34.84 -6.06
C ILE A 806 -13.63 -34.80 -4.55
N GLU A 807 -12.39 -34.86 -4.09
CA GLU A 807 -12.04 -34.55 -2.71
C GLU A 807 -11.48 -33.15 -2.64
N LEU A 808 -12.01 -32.36 -1.73
CA LEU A 808 -11.64 -30.97 -1.56
C LEU A 808 -11.54 -30.58 -0.09
N ASN A 809 -10.72 -29.58 0.20
CA ASN A 809 -10.69 -28.90 1.49
C ASN A 809 -11.60 -27.68 1.45
N ARG A 810 -12.54 -27.60 2.41
CA ARG A 810 -13.42 -26.46 2.65
C ARG A 810 -13.14 -25.90 4.04
N GLY A 811 -12.24 -24.91 4.11
CA GLY A 811 -11.67 -24.51 5.39
C GLY A 811 -10.84 -25.64 5.99
N GLU A 812 -11.20 -26.10 7.20
CA GLU A 812 -10.55 -27.25 7.88
C GLU A 812 -11.22 -28.61 7.59
N GLU A 813 -12.34 -28.62 6.85
CA GLU A 813 -13.10 -29.85 6.57
C GLU A 813 -12.70 -30.45 5.22
N ILE A 814 -12.55 -31.78 5.19
CA ILE A 814 -12.40 -32.56 3.96
C ILE A 814 -13.80 -32.93 3.47
N VAL A 815 -14.16 -32.50 2.28
CA VAL A 815 -15.45 -32.74 1.64
C VAL A 815 -15.27 -33.60 0.40
N THR A 816 -16.10 -34.64 0.23
CA THR A 816 -16.12 -35.45 -1.00
C THR A 816 -17.46 -35.27 -1.69
N VAL A 817 -17.43 -34.90 -2.98
CA VAL A 817 -18.63 -34.76 -3.82
C VAL A 817 -18.42 -35.56 -5.13
N THR A 818 -19.51 -35.88 -5.81
CA THR A 818 -19.46 -36.59 -7.09
C THR A 818 -20.14 -35.73 -8.14
N ALA A 819 -19.39 -35.35 -9.19
CA ALA A 819 -19.88 -34.51 -10.27
C ALA A 819 -19.90 -35.24 -11.61
N THR A 820 -20.88 -34.94 -12.45
CA THR A 820 -20.90 -35.37 -13.85
C THR A 820 -20.36 -34.29 -14.73
N LEU A 821 -19.25 -34.55 -15.42
CA LEU A 821 -18.57 -33.56 -16.25
C LEU A 821 -19.44 -33.08 -17.42
N THR A 822 -19.46 -31.80 -17.68
CA THR A 822 -20.20 -31.18 -18.76
C THR A 822 -19.26 -30.74 -19.91
N ALA A 823 -19.81 -30.39 -21.06
CA ALA A 823 -19.02 -29.74 -22.10
C ALA A 823 -18.43 -28.42 -21.56
N ARG A 824 -17.23 -28.09 -22.00
CA ARG A 824 -16.64 -26.78 -21.77
C ARG A 824 -17.49 -25.75 -22.51
N ARG A 825 -18.19 -24.89 -21.78
CA ARG A 825 -19.01 -23.81 -22.33
C ARG A 825 -18.22 -22.52 -22.40
#